data_729b7436d997a4f821618c1f2c909740
#
_entry.id   729b7436d997a4f821618c1f2c909740
#
_cell.length_a   1.000
_cell.length_b   1.000
_cell.length_c   1.000
_cell.angle_alpha   90.00
_cell.angle_beta   90.00
_cell.angle_gamma   90.00
#
_symmetry.space_group_name_H-M   'P 1'
#
loop_
_entity.id
_entity.type
_entity.pdbx_description
1 polymer ?
#
loop_
_entity_poly.entity_id
_entity_poly.type
_entity_poly.pdbx_seq_one_letter_code
_entity_poly.pdbx_strand_id
1 'polypeptide(L)'
;MPDFNKILIANRGEIAIRIMRAANEMGKKTVAVFAEEDKLGLHRFKADEAYRIGHGLGPVAAYLSIDEIIRVARDSGADAIHPGYGLLSENPNLVDACERNGIVFIGPQAATMRALGDKASARRVAVEADVPVIPATEVLGDDMSVIKSQAAKIGYPLMLKASWGGGGRGMRPIEHPDELEDKVLEGRREAESAFGNGEGYLEKMIIRARHVEVQILGDKHGEIYHLWERDCSVQRRNQKVVERAPAPYLTQKQRETLCDLGRRICAHVNYECAGTVEFLMDMDTEEFYFIEVNPRVQVEHTVTEEVTGIDIVQAQILIAEGKTINEATGKANQSEVTLNGHALQTRITTEDPQNNFIPDYGRITAFRSATGMGIRLDGGTAYAGGVITRYYDSLLVKVTAWAPTPDKAIARMDRALREFRIRGVSTNIAFVENLLKHNVFLSNEYTTKFIDTTPDLFDFDKRRDRGTKVLTYIADVSVNGHPETKDRPLPNFDTPTPISPNPVGDMSYGTRNLLEQKGPGAVADWVLKQRQLLLTDTTMRDGHQSLLATRMRSVDMIRVAPAYASNLPSLFSVECWGGATFDVAYRFLQECPWQRLRDIRAQMPNLMTQMLLRASNGVGYTNYPDNVVQAFVAEASKGIDVFRVFDSLNWVENMRIAMDAVLESGKICEGTICYTGDILNPDRSKYNLKYYVNMAKDLQKAGAHFLGLKDMAGLLKPAAARQLVKALKEEVGLPIHFHTHDTSGIAGATILAAADAGVDVVDTAMDAFSGGTSQPCMGSIVEAL
;
A
#
# COMPACT_ATOMS: atom_id res chain seq x y z
N MET A 1 -11.44 14.56 -39.39
CA MET A 1 -11.66 15.33 -38.14
C MET A 1 -10.36 16.03 -37.79
N PRO A 2 -10.36 17.12 -37.03
CA PRO A 2 -9.09 17.70 -36.56
C PRO A 2 -8.39 16.71 -35.61
N ASP A 3 -7.06 16.74 -35.60
CA ASP A 3 -6.26 15.97 -34.66
C ASP A 3 -6.59 16.41 -33.23
N PHE A 4 -6.63 15.47 -32.29
CA PHE A 4 -6.87 15.79 -30.88
C PHE A 4 -5.68 16.50 -30.26
N ASN A 5 -5.94 17.52 -29.43
CA ASN A 5 -4.90 18.19 -28.66
C ASN A 5 -4.84 17.63 -27.23
N LYS A 6 -5.99 17.23 -26.69
CA LYS A 6 -6.11 16.81 -25.30
C LYS A 6 -7.05 15.62 -25.15
N ILE A 7 -6.59 14.59 -24.46
CA ILE A 7 -7.32 13.34 -24.24
C ILE A 7 -7.55 13.14 -22.73
N LEU A 8 -8.81 12.94 -22.32
CA LEU A 8 -9.14 12.49 -20.99
C LEU A 8 -9.10 10.96 -20.92
N ILE A 9 -8.44 10.42 -19.92
CA ILE A 9 -8.35 9.00 -19.66
C ILE A 9 -9.34 8.63 -18.56
N ALA A 10 -10.47 8.01 -18.96
CA ALA A 10 -11.55 7.60 -18.06
C ALA A 10 -11.23 6.25 -17.38
N ASN A 11 -10.06 6.14 -16.79
CA ASN A 11 -9.56 4.92 -16.16
C ASN A 11 -8.49 5.23 -15.11
N ARG A 12 -7.96 4.19 -14.46
CA ARG A 12 -6.95 4.26 -13.40
C ARG A 12 -5.83 3.24 -13.61
N GLY A 13 -4.84 3.31 -12.74
CA GLY A 13 -3.80 2.29 -12.65
C GLY A 13 -2.92 2.19 -13.90
N GLU A 14 -2.56 0.96 -14.26
CA GLU A 14 -1.57 0.71 -15.32
C GLU A 14 -2.07 1.11 -16.70
N ILE A 15 -3.36 0.83 -17.02
CA ILE A 15 -3.91 1.15 -18.35
C ILE A 15 -4.02 2.66 -18.57
N ALA A 16 -4.34 3.42 -17.53
CA ALA A 16 -4.33 4.88 -17.63
C ALA A 16 -2.92 5.39 -17.96
N ILE A 17 -1.90 4.87 -17.30
CA ILE A 17 -0.49 5.23 -17.59
C ILE A 17 -0.08 4.81 -19.00
N ARG A 18 -0.52 3.62 -19.46
CA ARG A 18 -0.25 3.12 -20.81
C ARG A 18 -0.81 4.05 -21.88
N ILE A 19 -2.05 4.51 -21.70
CA ILE A 19 -2.71 5.44 -22.62
C ILE A 19 -2.01 6.81 -22.58
N MET A 20 -1.65 7.31 -21.39
CA MET A 20 -0.90 8.57 -21.26
C MET A 20 0.44 8.53 -22.00
N ARG A 21 1.16 7.41 -21.91
CA ARG A 21 2.42 7.23 -22.65
C ARG A 21 2.20 7.34 -24.15
N ALA A 22 1.21 6.60 -24.69
CA ALA A 22 0.87 6.66 -26.11
C ALA A 22 0.49 8.09 -26.55
N ALA A 23 -0.38 8.76 -25.79
CA ALA A 23 -0.80 10.12 -26.10
C ALA A 23 0.38 11.13 -26.04
N ASN A 24 1.24 11.03 -25.03
CA ASN A 24 2.41 11.91 -24.89
C ASN A 24 3.44 11.70 -26.02
N GLU A 25 3.68 10.46 -26.43
CA GLU A 25 4.55 10.14 -27.59
C GLU A 25 4.00 10.72 -28.89
N MET A 26 2.68 10.89 -28.99
CA MET A 26 2.01 11.57 -30.11
C MET A 26 1.91 13.09 -29.92
N GLY A 27 2.53 13.66 -28.88
CA GLY A 27 2.52 15.09 -28.60
C GLY A 27 1.19 15.63 -28.05
N LYS A 28 0.29 14.76 -27.58
CA LYS A 28 -1.02 15.12 -27.06
C LYS A 28 -0.99 15.32 -25.55
N LYS A 29 -1.76 16.28 -25.03
CA LYS A 29 -1.95 16.50 -23.61
C LYS A 29 -2.91 15.47 -23.01
N THR A 30 -2.70 15.19 -21.73
CA THR A 30 -3.43 14.14 -21.02
C THR A 30 -4.12 14.66 -19.77
N VAL A 31 -5.36 14.20 -19.55
CA VAL A 31 -6.15 14.52 -18.36
C VAL A 31 -6.48 13.22 -17.63
N ALA A 32 -6.03 13.12 -16.37
CA ALA A 32 -6.39 12.03 -15.49
C ALA A 32 -7.64 12.37 -14.66
N VAL A 33 -8.44 11.34 -14.38
CA VAL A 33 -9.46 11.38 -13.34
C VAL A 33 -9.05 10.47 -12.18
N PHE A 34 -9.39 10.83 -10.94
CA PHE A 34 -9.06 10.01 -9.78
C PHE A 34 -10.11 10.13 -8.67
N ALA A 35 -10.43 9.01 -8.04
CA ALA A 35 -11.21 8.98 -6.80
C ALA A 35 -10.35 9.40 -5.60
N GLU A 36 -10.95 9.72 -4.46
CA GLU A 36 -10.22 10.11 -3.24
C GLU A 36 -9.17 9.08 -2.83
N GLU A 37 -9.48 7.80 -2.96
CA GLU A 37 -8.60 6.68 -2.62
C GLU A 37 -7.36 6.61 -3.52
N ASP A 38 -7.45 7.15 -4.73
CA ASP A 38 -6.36 7.20 -5.71
C ASP A 38 -5.60 8.54 -5.71
N LYS A 39 -5.78 9.39 -4.72
CA LYS A 39 -5.07 10.69 -4.63
C LYS A 39 -3.54 10.57 -4.66
N LEU A 40 -3.01 9.41 -4.29
CA LEU A 40 -1.58 9.06 -4.40
C LEU A 40 -1.30 8.08 -5.54
N GLY A 41 -2.28 7.77 -6.38
CA GLY A 41 -2.13 6.89 -7.54
C GLY A 41 -1.18 7.47 -8.59
N LEU A 42 -0.27 6.63 -9.12
CA LEU A 42 0.76 7.08 -10.07
C LEU A 42 0.18 7.70 -11.34
N HIS A 43 -0.95 7.22 -11.83
CA HIS A 43 -1.60 7.75 -13.03
C HIS A 43 -1.92 9.25 -12.91
N ARG A 44 -2.31 9.70 -11.70
CA ARG A 44 -2.55 11.12 -11.44
C ARG A 44 -1.31 11.99 -11.69
N PHE A 45 -0.12 11.48 -11.35
CA PHE A 45 1.14 12.21 -11.47
C PHE A 45 1.80 12.09 -12.86
N LYS A 46 1.24 11.22 -13.73
CA LYS A 46 1.73 11.02 -15.10
C LYS A 46 1.00 11.84 -16.14
N ALA A 47 -0.19 12.35 -15.81
CA ALA A 47 -0.96 13.21 -16.68
C ALA A 47 -0.50 14.68 -16.58
N ASP A 48 -0.79 15.46 -17.60
CA ASP A 48 -0.56 16.91 -17.61
C ASP A 48 -1.52 17.61 -16.63
N GLU A 49 -2.76 17.13 -16.56
CA GLU A 49 -3.80 17.62 -15.65
C GLU A 49 -4.47 16.45 -14.92
N ALA A 50 -4.93 16.67 -13.69
CA ALA A 50 -5.64 15.64 -12.93
C ALA A 50 -6.78 16.23 -12.12
N TYR A 51 -7.96 15.59 -12.22
CA TYR A 51 -9.20 16.05 -11.60
C TYR A 51 -9.81 14.98 -10.71
N ARG A 52 -10.22 15.37 -9.52
CA ARG A 52 -10.97 14.50 -8.62
C ARG A 52 -12.40 14.33 -9.10
N ILE A 53 -12.88 13.07 -9.07
CA ILE A 53 -14.24 12.68 -9.39
C ILE A 53 -14.90 11.97 -8.21
N GLY A 54 -16.24 11.84 -8.27
CA GLY A 54 -17.01 11.03 -7.33
C GLY A 54 -17.12 11.63 -5.94
N HIS A 55 -17.34 12.94 -5.81
CA HIS A 55 -17.58 13.56 -4.51
C HIS A 55 -18.77 12.90 -3.78
N GLY A 56 -18.49 12.27 -2.63
CA GLY A 56 -19.51 11.56 -1.84
C GLY A 56 -19.85 10.15 -2.35
N LEU A 57 -19.20 9.68 -3.41
CA LEU A 57 -19.36 8.32 -3.93
C LEU A 57 -18.26 7.39 -3.39
N GLY A 58 -18.55 6.08 -3.39
CA GLY A 58 -17.52 5.07 -3.12
C GLY A 58 -16.48 4.96 -4.24
N PRO A 59 -15.31 4.30 -3.97
CA PRO A 59 -14.14 4.30 -4.86
C PRO A 59 -14.44 3.84 -6.29
N VAL A 60 -15.17 2.74 -6.45
CA VAL A 60 -15.54 2.20 -7.76
C VAL A 60 -16.63 3.03 -8.42
N ALA A 61 -17.65 3.45 -7.64
CA ALA A 61 -18.77 4.26 -8.13
C ALA A 61 -18.30 5.61 -8.71
N ALA A 62 -17.22 6.18 -8.19
CA ALA A 62 -16.61 7.39 -8.71
C ALA A 62 -16.20 7.24 -10.19
N TYR A 63 -15.54 6.14 -10.54
CA TYR A 63 -15.12 5.86 -11.91
C TYR A 63 -16.27 5.37 -12.82
N LEU A 64 -17.41 5.00 -12.26
CA LEU A 64 -18.62 4.63 -13.00
C LEU A 64 -19.60 5.82 -13.19
N SER A 65 -19.25 7.00 -12.69
CA SER A 65 -20.08 8.20 -12.83
C SER A 65 -19.81 8.89 -14.17
N ILE A 66 -20.67 8.60 -15.15
CA ILE A 66 -20.60 9.21 -16.49
C ILE A 66 -20.65 10.73 -16.39
N ASP A 67 -21.55 11.28 -15.59
CA ASP A 67 -21.76 12.73 -15.47
C ASP A 67 -20.50 13.46 -14.96
N GLU A 68 -19.80 12.85 -13.97
CA GLU A 68 -18.54 13.39 -13.44
C GLU A 68 -17.42 13.35 -14.48
N ILE A 69 -17.33 12.27 -15.25
CA ILE A 69 -16.33 12.14 -16.32
C ILE A 69 -16.57 13.17 -17.43
N ILE A 70 -17.82 13.32 -17.87
CA ILE A 70 -18.20 14.32 -18.90
C ILE A 70 -17.98 15.73 -18.37
N ARG A 71 -18.31 16.00 -17.10
CA ARG A 71 -18.03 17.29 -16.46
C ARG A 71 -16.54 17.63 -16.55
N VAL A 72 -15.67 16.70 -16.13
CA VAL A 72 -14.22 16.91 -16.18
C VAL A 72 -13.72 17.10 -17.61
N ALA A 73 -14.23 16.34 -18.59
CA ALA A 73 -13.86 16.51 -19.98
C ALA A 73 -14.19 17.91 -20.52
N ARG A 74 -15.35 18.44 -20.17
CA ARG A 74 -15.74 19.81 -20.52
C ARG A 74 -14.90 20.87 -19.80
N ASP A 75 -14.73 20.71 -18.49
CA ASP A 75 -13.99 21.67 -17.66
C ASP A 75 -12.51 21.76 -18.06
N SER A 76 -11.92 20.63 -18.47
CA SER A 76 -10.53 20.56 -18.94
C SER A 76 -10.36 20.93 -20.42
N GLY A 77 -11.45 20.99 -21.19
CA GLY A 77 -11.40 21.18 -22.64
C GLY A 77 -10.79 19.98 -23.36
N ALA A 78 -11.08 18.75 -22.93
CA ALA A 78 -10.62 17.55 -23.59
C ALA A 78 -11.42 17.30 -24.88
N ASP A 79 -10.70 17.00 -25.98
CA ASP A 79 -11.30 16.73 -27.30
C ASP A 79 -11.88 15.31 -27.37
N ALA A 80 -11.26 14.39 -26.63
CA ALA A 80 -11.60 12.97 -26.66
C ALA A 80 -11.49 12.32 -25.27
N ILE A 81 -12.21 11.18 -25.13
CA ILE A 81 -12.15 10.31 -23.94
C ILE A 81 -11.67 8.92 -24.36
N HIS A 82 -10.61 8.43 -23.71
CA HIS A 82 -10.16 7.05 -23.85
C HIS A 82 -10.57 6.25 -22.61
N PRO A 83 -11.41 5.21 -22.73
CA PRO A 83 -11.94 4.47 -21.58
C PRO A 83 -10.99 3.39 -21.03
N GLY A 84 -9.96 3.00 -21.78
CA GLY A 84 -9.10 1.84 -21.47
C GLY A 84 -9.86 0.51 -21.53
N TYR A 85 -9.74 -0.29 -20.49
CA TYR A 85 -10.50 -1.54 -20.31
C TYR A 85 -11.14 -1.58 -18.89
N GLY A 86 -12.18 -2.42 -18.72
CA GLY A 86 -12.98 -2.45 -17.50
C GLY A 86 -13.77 -1.14 -17.28
N LEU A 87 -14.31 -0.96 -16.08
CA LEU A 87 -15.10 0.23 -15.74
C LEU A 87 -16.18 0.56 -16.79
N LEU A 88 -16.08 1.71 -17.44
CA LEU A 88 -17.04 2.18 -18.45
C LEU A 88 -16.64 1.86 -19.90
N SER A 89 -15.58 1.08 -20.14
CA SER A 89 -15.05 0.85 -21.49
C SER A 89 -16.01 0.12 -22.44
N GLU A 90 -16.97 -0.62 -21.90
CA GLU A 90 -18.02 -1.34 -22.65
C GLU A 90 -19.41 -0.75 -22.44
N ASN A 91 -19.49 0.46 -21.88
CA ASN A 91 -20.77 1.09 -21.58
C ASN A 91 -21.23 2.03 -22.69
N PRO A 92 -22.24 1.66 -23.50
CA PRO A 92 -22.71 2.47 -24.61
C PRO A 92 -23.30 3.83 -24.17
N ASN A 93 -23.74 3.96 -22.92
CA ASN A 93 -24.26 5.23 -22.40
C ASN A 93 -23.15 6.28 -22.26
N LEU A 94 -21.88 5.88 -22.00
CA LEU A 94 -20.76 6.80 -22.04
C LEU A 94 -20.50 7.30 -23.46
N VAL A 95 -20.59 6.42 -24.47
CA VAL A 95 -20.45 6.81 -25.88
C VAL A 95 -21.52 7.83 -26.26
N ASP A 96 -22.80 7.55 -25.96
CA ASP A 96 -23.92 8.47 -26.19
C ASP A 96 -23.73 9.82 -25.46
N ALA A 97 -23.16 9.79 -24.24
CA ALA A 97 -22.90 11.00 -23.47
C ALA A 97 -21.77 11.83 -24.08
N CYS A 98 -20.73 11.19 -24.58
CA CYS A 98 -19.64 11.86 -25.32
C CYS A 98 -20.17 12.54 -26.57
N GLU A 99 -20.95 11.83 -27.38
CA GLU A 99 -21.55 12.34 -28.63
C GLU A 99 -22.43 13.58 -28.36
N ARG A 100 -23.33 13.50 -27.38
CA ARG A 100 -24.19 14.63 -26.99
C ARG A 100 -23.42 15.87 -26.54
N ASN A 101 -22.18 15.70 -26.05
CA ASN A 101 -21.33 16.79 -25.59
C ASN A 101 -20.24 17.21 -26.59
N GLY A 102 -20.25 16.66 -27.82
CA GLY A 102 -19.26 16.97 -28.84
C GLY A 102 -17.85 16.47 -28.51
N ILE A 103 -17.73 15.45 -27.68
CA ILE A 103 -16.48 14.80 -27.27
C ILE A 103 -16.35 13.49 -28.02
N VAL A 104 -15.17 13.19 -28.56
CA VAL A 104 -14.96 11.92 -29.29
C VAL A 104 -14.69 10.80 -28.28
N PHE A 105 -15.43 9.70 -28.40
CA PHE A 105 -15.11 8.47 -27.66
C PHE A 105 -14.10 7.66 -28.46
N ILE A 106 -12.95 7.31 -27.85
CA ILE A 106 -11.92 6.47 -28.49
C ILE A 106 -12.26 5.01 -28.25
N GLY A 107 -13.02 4.45 -29.18
CA GLY A 107 -13.58 3.10 -29.13
C GLY A 107 -14.65 2.91 -30.20
N PRO A 108 -15.36 1.77 -30.20
CA PRO A 108 -16.44 1.51 -31.13
C PRO A 108 -17.69 2.35 -30.85
N GLN A 109 -18.58 2.41 -31.83
CA GLN A 109 -19.85 3.12 -31.72
C GLN A 109 -20.80 2.45 -30.71
N ALA A 110 -21.71 3.24 -30.10
CA ALA A 110 -22.70 2.75 -29.14
C ALA A 110 -23.60 1.63 -29.72
N ALA A 111 -23.95 1.72 -30.99
CA ALA A 111 -24.75 0.70 -31.68
C ALA A 111 -24.01 -0.65 -31.77
N THR A 112 -22.73 -0.60 -32.11
CA THR A 112 -21.85 -1.79 -32.19
C THR A 112 -21.66 -2.40 -30.78
N MET A 113 -21.45 -1.56 -29.77
CA MET A 113 -21.37 -2.04 -28.37
C MET A 113 -22.66 -2.75 -27.94
N ARG A 114 -23.83 -2.20 -28.27
CA ARG A 114 -25.12 -2.84 -27.96
C ARG A 114 -25.33 -4.15 -28.70
N ALA A 115 -24.92 -4.22 -29.94
CA ALA A 115 -25.06 -5.44 -30.77
C ALA A 115 -24.16 -6.58 -30.28
N LEU A 116 -22.97 -6.26 -29.74
CA LEU A 116 -21.97 -7.24 -29.29
C LEU A 116 -21.93 -7.45 -27.77
N GLY A 117 -22.53 -6.56 -26.97
CA GLY A 117 -22.47 -6.60 -25.51
C GLY A 117 -23.43 -7.60 -24.86
N ASP A 118 -24.51 -8.00 -25.56
CA ASP A 118 -25.41 -9.05 -25.13
C ASP A 118 -25.03 -10.39 -25.80
N LYS A 119 -24.86 -11.44 -25.00
CA LYS A 119 -24.40 -12.76 -25.46
C LYS A 119 -25.32 -13.37 -26.54
N ALA A 120 -26.63 -13.20 -26.42
CA ALA A 120 -27.57 -13.71 -27.39
C ALA A 120 -27.48 -12.94 -28.72
N SER A 121 -27.33 -11.62 -28.64
CA SER A 121 -27.14 -10.76 -29.81
C SER A 121 -25.80 -11.03 -30.49
N ALA A 122 -24.70 -11.12 -29.73
CA ALA A 122 -23.38 -11.45 -30.28
C ALA A 122 -23.33 -12.82 -30.93
N ARG A 123 -24.03 -13.83 -30.38
CA ARG A 123 -24.19 -15.15 -31.00
C ARG A 123 -24.95 -15.08 -32.32
N ARG A 124 -26.01 -14.29 -32.41
CA ARG A 124 -26.74 -14.07 -33.69
C ARG A 124 -25.84 -13.45 -34.76
N VAL A 125 -25.11 -12.40 -34.37
CA VAL A 125 -24.12 -11.77 -35.26
C VAL A 125 -23.10 -12.79 -35.76
N ALA A 126 -22.58 -13.66 -34.88
CA ALA A 126 -21.63 -14.71 -35.29
C ALA A 126 -22.25 -15.69 -36.31
N VAL A 127 -23.49 -16.13 -36.06
CA VAL A 127 -24.22 -17.02 -37.01
C VAL A 127 -24.48 -16.31 -38.37
N GLU A 128 -24.90 -15.04 -38.34
CA GLU A 128 -25.14 -14.25 -39.55
C GLU A 128 -23.84 -13.98 -40.33
N ALA A 129 -22.70 -13.92 -39.66
CA ALA A 129 -21.37 -13.80 -40.24
C ALA A 129 -20.77 -15.16 -40.69
N ASP A 130 -21.53 -16.24 -40.63
CA ASP A 130 -21.08 -17.61 -40.93
C ASP A 130 -19.86 -18.03 -40.11
N VAL A 131 -19.89 -17.74 -38.78
CA VAL A 131 -18.87 -18.12 -37.81
C VAL A 131 -19.42 -19.21 -36.90
N PRO A 132 -18.69 -20.32 -36.69
CA PRO A 132 -19.14 -21.41 -35.84
C PRO A 132 -19.38 -20.96 -34.39
N VAL A 133 -20.49 -21.38 -33.81
CA VAL A 133 -20.87 -21.16 -32.42
C VAL A 133 -21.05 -22.48 -31.71
N ILE A 134 -20.79 -22.56 -30.42
CA ILE A 134 -20.99 -23.80 -29.67
C ILE A 134 -22.44 -24.26 -29.84
N PRO A 135 -22.70 -25.53 -30.23
CA PRO A 135 -24.05 -26.05 -30.37
C PRO A 135 -24.87 -25.85 -29.09
N ALA A 136 -26.02 -25.20 -29.19
CA ALA A 136 -26.87 -24.87 -28.06
C ALA A 136 -28.35 -24.93 -28.44
N THR A 137 -29.22 -25.05 -27.42
CA THR A 137 -30.67 -24.88 -27.60
C THR A 137 -31.02 -23.39 -27.66
N GLU A 138 -32.23 -23.10 -28.13
CA GLU A 138 -32.91 -21.87 -27.76
C GLU A 138 -33.21 -21.88 -26.26
N VAL A 139 -33.77 -20.76 -25.75
CA VAL A 139 -34.21 -20.66 -24.34
C VAL A 139 -35.19 -21.82 -24.06
N LEU A 140 -34.91 -22.55 -22.99
CA LEU A 140 -35.68 -23.74 -22.62
C LEU A 140 -37.10 -23.41 -22.22
N GLY A 141 -38.08 -23.99 -22.92
CA GLY A 141 -39.50 -23.96 -22.53
C GLY A 141 -39.75 -24.86 -21.29
N ASP A 142 -41.04 -25.00 -20.92
CA ASP A 142 -41.42 -25.74 -19.69
C ASP A 142 -41.58 -27.26 -19.94
N ASP A 143 -41.68 -27.69 -21.21
CA ASP A 143 -41.87 -29.11 -21.55
C ASP A 143 -40.55 -29.88 -21.47
N MET A 144 -40.41 -30.71 -20.46
CA MET A 144 -39.22 -31.52 -20.22
C MET A 144 -38.98 -32.57 -21.33
N SER A 145 -40.02 -33.02 -22.02
CA SER A 145 -39.86 -33.96 -23.15
C SER A 145 -39.17 -33.31 -24.34
N VAL A 146 -39.49 -32.05 -24.61
CA VAL A 146 -38.85 -31.23 -25.63
C VAL A 146 -37.39 -30.96 -25.25
N ILE A 147 -37.15 -30.60 -23.97
CA ILE A 147 -35.79 -30.34 -23.45
C ILE A 147 -34.92 -31.61 -23.60
N LYS A 148 -35.41 -32.78 -23.22
CA LYS A 148 -34.70 -34.05 -23.39
C LYS A 148 -34.39 -34.36 -24.88
N SER A 149 -35.30 -34.08 -25.78
CA SER A 149 -35.07 -34.24 -27.21
C SER A 149 -34.01 -33.28 -27.76
N GLN A 150 -34.06 -32.03 -27.33
CA GLN A 150 -33.05 -31.00 -27.71
C GLN A 150 -31.67 -31.37 -27.15
N ALA A 151 -31.59 -31.77 -25.91
CA ALA A 151 -30.35 -32.21 -25.26
C ALA A 151 -29.73 -33.42 -25.96
N ALA A 152 -30.55 -34.42 -26.35
CA ALA A 152 -30.09 -35.59 -27.09
C ALA A 152 -29.54 -35.23 -28.49
N LYS A 153 -30.08 -34.20 -29.14
CA LYS A 153 -29.60 -33.69 -30.44
C LYS A 153 -28.20 -33.06 -30.34
N ILE A 154 -27.95 -32.31 -29.28
CA ILE A 154 -26.65 -31.66 -29.06
C ILE A 154 -25.62 -32.69 -28.59
N GLY A 155 -26.05 -33.67 -27.81
CA GLY A 155 -25.20 -34.73 -27.23
C GLY A 155 -24.44 -34.30 -25.95
N TYR A 156 -24.38 -35.22 -25.00
CA TYR A 156 -23.72 -35.04 -23.72
C TYR A 156 -22.17 -35.07 -23.85
N PRO A 157 -21.42 -34.46 -22.92
CA PRO A 157 -21.91 -33.64 -21.81
C PRO A 157 -22.39 -32.26 -22.24
N LEU A 158 -23.29 -31.66 -21.45
CA LEU A 158 -23.92 -30.37 -21.68
C LEU A 158 -23.63 -29.40 -20.52
N MET A 159 -23.73 -28.11 -20.80
CA MET A 159 -23.68 -27.05 -19.78
C MET A 159 -25.03 -26.33 -19.76
N LEU A 160 -25.75 -26.37 -18.67
CA LEU A 160 -26.88 -25.49 -18.45
C LEU A 160 -26.37 -24.09 -18.14
N LYS A 161 -26.88 -23.06 -18.81
CA LYS A 161 -26.52 -21.66 -18.61
C LYS A 161 -27.78 -20.84 -18.40
N ALA A 162 -27.76 -19.89 -17.46
CA ALA A 162 -28.81 -18.88 -17.31
C ALA A 162 -28.76 -17.89 -18.50
N SER A 163 -29.93 -17.51 -19.03
CA SER A 163 -30.03 -16.54 -20.12
C SER A 163 -29.64 -15.13 -19.68
N TRP A 164 -29.87 -14.81 -18.40
CA TRP A 164 -29.57 -13.53 -17.77
C TRP A 164 -28.56 -13.72 -16.65
N GLY A 165 -27.47 -13.00 -16.69
CA GLY A 165 -26.43 -13.03 -15.63
C GLY A 165 -25.00 -13.25 -16.16
N GLY A 166 -24.02 -12.99 -15.30
CA GLY A 166 -22.59 -13.11 -15.59
C GLY A 166 -21.83 -13.74 -14.42
N GLY A 167 -20.52 -14.04 -14.62
CA GLY A 167 -19.65 -14.52 -13.57
C GLY A 167 -19.83 -16.00 -13.17
N GLY A 168 -20.41 -16.83 -14.05
CA GLY A 168 -20.51 -18.28 -13.84
C GLY A 168 -21.62 -18.75 -12.88
N ARG A 169 -22.45 -17.85 -12.35
CA ARG A 169 -23.62 -18.20 -11.55
C ARG A 169 -24.71 -18.79 -12.41
N GLY A 170 -25.36 -19.89 -11.95
CA GLY A 170 -26.38 -20.62 -12.70
C GLY A 170 -25.83 -21.51 -13.80
N MET A 171 -24.51 -21.74 -13.88
CA MET A 171 -23.89 -22.70 -14.78
C MET A 171 -23.77 -24.06 -14.11
N ARG A 172 -24.29 -25.12 -14.77
CA ARG A 172 -24.27 -26.49 -14.24
C ARG A 172 -23.86 -27.48 -15.32
N PRO A 173 -22.83 -28.31 -15.10
CA PRO A 173 -22.53 -29.41 -16.00
C PRO A 173 -23.57 -30.51 -15.85
N ILE A 174 -23.93 -31.11 -16.98
CA ILE A 174 -24.83 -32.28 -17.09
C ILE A 174 -24.08 -33.32 -17.88
N GLU A 175 -23.57 -34.33 -17.19
CA GLU A 175 -22.71 -35.35 -17.81
C GLU A 175 -23.52 -36.47 -18.48
N HIS A 176 -24.66 -36.81 -17.88
CA HIS A 176 -25.50 -37.93 -18.30
C HIS A 176 -26.98 -37.50 -18.49
N PRO A 177 -27.73 -38.18 -19.35
CA PRO A 177 -29.14 -37.88 -19.57
C PRO A 177 -30.01 -37.96 -18.33
N ASP A 178 -29.66 -38.81 -17.38
CA ASP A 178 -30.42 -39.02 -16.15
C ASP A 178 -30.37 -37.82 -15.20
N GLU A 179 -29.36 -36.98 -15.30
CA GLU A 179 -29.18 -35.78 -14.46
C GLU A 179 -29.93 -34.55 -15.00
N LEU A 180 -30.37 -34.58 -16.27
CA LEU A 180 -30.86 -33.42 -16.98
C LEU A 180 -32.02 -32.74 -16.28
N GLU A 181 -33.03 -33.49 -15.87
CA GLU A 181 -34.26 -32.96 -15.28
C GLU A 181 -33.98 -32.24 -13.96
N ASP A 182 -33.26 -32.90 -13.04
CA ASP A 182 -32.92 -32.37 -11.74
C ASP A 182 -32.06 -31.07 -11.90
N LYS A 183 -31.05 -31.14 -12.74
CA LYS A 183 -30.13 -29.98 -12.99
C LYS A 183 -30.85 -28.77 -13.62
N VAL A 184 -31.77 -29.02 -14.53
CA VAL A 184 -32.56 -27.92 -15.16
C VAL A 184 -33.49 -27.28 -14.12
N LEU A 185 -34.18 -28.08 -13.28
CA LEU A 185 -35.07 -27.57 -12.25
C LEU A 185 -34.32 -26.80 -11.15
N GLU A 186 -33.16 -27.31 -10.73
CA GLU A 186 -32.29 -26.61 -9.77
C GLU A 186 -31.74 -25.31 -10.36
N GLY A 187 -31.23 -25.33 -11.59
CA GLY A 187 -30.66 -24.18 -12.25
C GLY A 187 -31.66 -23.05 -12.45
N ARG A 188 -32.91 -23.37 -12.80
CA ARG A 188 -34.00 -22.40 -12.91
C ARG A 188 -34.30 -21.72 -11.57
N ARG A 189 -34.40 -22.50 -10.48
CA ARG A 189 -34.65 -21.93 -9.13
C ARG A 189 -33.52 -21.00 -8.70
N GLU A 190 -32.29 -21.38 -8.97
CA GLU A 190 -31.12 -20.56 -8.62
C GLU A 190 -31.08 -19.25 -9.46
N ALA A 191 -31.33 -19.36 -10.78
CA ALA A 191 -31.37 -18.22 -11.68
C ALA A 191 -32.50 -17.24 -11.30
N GLU A 192 -33.69 -17.77 -10.98
CA GLU A 192 -34.82 -16.97 -10.53
C GLU A 192 -34.53 -16.25 -9.20
N SER A 193 -33.92 -16.95 -8.25
CA SER A 193 -33.51 -16.36 -6.97
C SER A 193 -32.43 -15.29 -7.10
N ALA A 194 -31.48 -15.49 -8.00
CA ALA A 194 -30.32 -14.61 -8.16
C ALA A 194 -30.55 -13.42 -9.10
N PHE A 195 -31.38 -13.60 -10.13
CA PHE A 195 -31.55 -12.64 -11.23
C PHE A 195 -33.01 -12.24 -11.48
N GLY A 196 -33.98 -12.84 -10.77
CA GLY A 196 -35.40 -12.58 -10.97
C GLY A 196 -35.97 -13.19 -12.25
N ASN A 197 -35.21 -14.03 -12.96
CA ASN A 197 -35.62 -14.73 -14.16
C ASN A 197 -34.96 -16.12 -14.21
N GLY A 198 -35.76 -17.17 -14.31
CA GLY A 198 -35.35 -18.58 -14.35
C GLY A 198 -35.03 -19.11 -15.75
N GLU A 199 -35.01 -18.26 -16.78
CA GLU A 199 -34.71 -18.68 -18.16
C GLU A 199 -33.26 -19.18 -18.31
N GLY A 200 -33.11 -20.29 -19.03
CA GLY A 200 -31.81 -20.89 -19.32
C GLY A 200 -31.80 -21.65 -20.63
N TYR A 201 -30.64 -22.02 -21.08
CA TYR A 201 -30.41 -22.82 -22.30
C TYR A 201 -29.35 -23.88 -22.06
N LEU A 202 -29.35 -24.94 -22.89
CA LEU A 202 -28.32 -26.00 -22.88
C LEU A 202 -27.31 -25.72 -23.99
N GLU A 203 -26.04 -25.88 -23.65
CA GLU A 203 -24.94 -25.72 -24.58
C GLU A 203 -24.00 -26.93 -24.50
N LYS A 204 -23.43 -27.35 -25.66
CA LYS A 204 -22.42 -28.42 -25.67
C LYS A 204 -21.25 -28.07 -24.79
N MET A 205 -20.87 -28.97 -23.89
CA MET A 205 -19.70 -28.79 -23.06
C MET A 205 -18.44 -29.29 -23.77
N ILE A 206 -17.50 -28.42 -23.99
CA ILE A 206 -16.18 -28.76 -24.53
C ILE A 206 -15.26 -29.08 -23.35
N ILE A 207 -14.85 -30.35 -23.24
CA ILE A 207 -14.08 -30.83 -22.07
C ILE A 207 -12.62 -30.40 -22.17
N ARG A 208 -12.00 -30.61 -23.34
CA ARG A 208 -10.60 -30.25 -23.60
C ARG A 208 -10.54 -28.98 -24.44
N ALA A 209 -10.83 -27.87 -23.78
CA ALA A 209 -10.90 -26.57 -24.44
C ALA A 209 -9.62 -25.74 -24.26
N ARG A 210 -9.25 -25.04 -25.32
CA ARG A 210 -8.30 -23.92 -25.30
C ARG A 210 -9.01 -22.61 -25.55
N HIS A 211 -8.54 -21.56 -24.91
CA HIS A 211 -9.05 -20.20 -25.12
C HIS A 211 -8.08 -19.45 -26.03
N VAL A 212 -8.52 -19.16 -27.22
CA VAL A 212 -7.78 -18.40 -28.23
C VAL A 212 -8.57 -17.17 -28.63
N GLU A 213 -7.90 -16.10 -28.99
CA GLU A 213 -8.57 -14.84 -29.30
C GLU A 213 -7.86 -14.11 -30.46
N VAL A 214 -8.60 -13.32 -31.22
CA VAL A 214 -8.08 -12.56 -32.36
C VAL A 214 -8.14 -11.07 -32.07
N GLN A 215 -7.00 -10.39 -32.14
CA GLN A 215 -6.94 -8.93 -32.04
C GLN A 215 -7.40 -8.31 -33.38
N ILE A 216 -8.39 -7.45 -33.31
CA ILE A 216 -8.93 -6.72 -34.45
C ILE A 216 -8.66 -5.23 -34.36
N LEU A 217 -8.40 -4.59 -35.45
CA LEU A 217 -8.49 -3.15 -35.67
C LEU A 217 -9.44 -2.89 -36.86
N GLY A 218 -10.38 -1.95 -36.66
CA GLY A 218 -11.28 -1.48 -37.73
C GLY A 218 -11.20 0.04 -37.83
N ASP A 219 -11.28 0.60 -39.04
CA ASP A 219 -11.33 2.05 -39.24
C ASP A 219 -12.72 2.54 -39.63
N LYS A 220 -12.88 3.86 -39.70
CA LYS A 220 -14.16 4.49 -40.12
C LYS A 220 -14.43 4.40 -41.64
N HIS A 221 -13.50 3.84 -42.38
CA HIS A 221 -13.59 3.67 -43.85
C HIS A 221 -14.00 2.26 -44.24
N GLY A 222 -14.19 1.36 -43.25
CA GLY A 222 -14.66 -0.01 -43.47
C GLY A 222 -13.54 -1.05 -43.66
N GLU A 223 -12.27 -0.63 -43.52
CA GLU A 223 -11.15 -1.57 -43.50
C GLU A 223 -11.03 -2.24 -42.14
N ILE A 224 -10.76 -3.56 -42.13
CA ILE A 224 -10.58 -4.34 -40.91
C ILE A 224 -9.37 -5.24 -41.06
N TYR A 225 -8.40 -5.04 -40.15
CA TYR A 225 -7.21 -5.88 -40.00
C TYR A 225 -7.33 -6.75 -38.77
N HIS A 226 -6.78 -7.97 -38.84
CA HIS A 226 -6.41 -8.72 -37.65
C HIS A 226 -4.92 -8.51 -37.32
N LEU A 227 -4.60 -8.46 -36.05
CA LEU A 227 -3.23 -8.41 -35.57
C LEU A 227 -2.80 -9.76 -34.97
N TRP A 228 -3.26 -10.81 -35.62
CA TRP A 228 -3.06 -12.20 -35.23
C TRP A 228 -3.76 -12.59 -33.91
N GLU A 229 -3.51 -13.82 -33.49
CA GLU A 229 -4.15 -14.43 -32.35
C GLU A 229 -3.28 -14.40 -31.10
N ARG A 230 -3.95 -14.58 -29.97
CA ARG A 230 -3.35 -14.85 -28.65
C ARG A 230 -3.88 -16.16 -28.09
N ASP A 231 -3.03 -16.86 -27.34
CA ASP A 231 -3.42 -17.96 -26.47
C ASP A 231 -3.63 -17.45 -25.04
N CYS A 232 -4.84 -17.64 -24.54
CA CYS A 232 -5.26 -17.25 -23.19
C CYS A 232 -5.77 -18.46 -22.39
N SER A 233 -5.34 -19.68 -22.75
CA SER A 233 -5.83 -20.93 -22.14
C SER A 233 -5.42 -21.11 -20.70
N VAL A 234 -4.31 -20.49 -20.26
CA VAL A 234 -3.83 -20.61 -18.88
C VAL A 234 -4.64 -19.68 -17.98
N GLN A 235 -5.69 -20.24 -17.38
CA GLN A 235 -6.70 -19.52 -16.60
C GLN A 235 -6.90 -20.17 -15.23
N ARG A 236 -7.32 -19.37 -14.27
CA ARG A 236 -7.84 -19.83 -12.99
C ARG A 236 -9.22 -19.23 -12.78
N ARG A 237 -10.23 -20.08 -12.60
CA ARG A 237 -11.64 -19.62 -12.43
C ARG A 237 -12.06 -18.61 -13.50
N ASN A 238 -11.73 -18.88 -14.77
CA ASN A 238 -11.97 -18.03 -15.94
C ASN A 238 -11.21 -16.68 -15.94
N GLN A 239 -10.21 -16.52 -15.07
CA GLN A 239 -9.31 -15.35 -15.10
C GLN A 239 -7.98 -15.74 -15.74
N LYS A 240 -7.58 -15.03 -16.79
CA LYS A 240 -6.32 -15.24 -17.52
C LYS A 240 -5.13 -14.96 -16.58
N VAL A 241 -4.14 -15.84 -16.57
CA VAL A 241 -2.93 -15.76 -15.73
C VAL A 241 -1.67 -15.60 -16.58
N VAL A 242 -1.61 -16.34 -17.69
CA VAL A 242 -0.53 -16.26 -18.66
C VAL A 242 -1.15 -16.18 -20.05
N GLU A 243 -0.73 -15.19 -20.81
CA GLU A 243 -1.15 -14.95 -22.19
C GLU A 243 0.07 -15.01 -23.13
N ARG A 244 -0.11 -15.55 -24.35
CA ARG A 244 0.96 -15.77 -25.32
C ARG A 244 0.55 -15.30 -26.71
N ALA A 245 1.51 -14.78 -27.47
CA ALA A 245 1.35 -14.49 -28.89
C ALA A 245 2.63 -14.85 -29.65
N PRO A 246 2.50 -15.51 -30.83
CA PRO A 246 1.33 -16.26 -31.29
C PRO A 246 1.10 -17.52 -30.42
N ALA A 247 -0.07 -18.16 -30.58
CA ALA A 247 -0.36 -19.44 -29.93
C ALA A 247 0.61 -20.52 -30.43
N PRO A 248 1.41 -21.17 -29.55
CA PRO A 248 2.54 -22.00 -30.01
C PRO A 248 2.15 -23.32 -30.62
N TYR A 249 0.92 -23.75 -30.46
CA TYR A 249 0.40 -25.06 -30.91
C TYR A 249 -0.46 -24.96 -32.17
N LEU A 250 -0.81 -23.76 -32.66
CA LEU A 250 -1.58 -23.60 -33.87
C LEU A 250 -0.70 -23.76 -35.12
N THR A 251 -1.16 -24.54 -36.08
CA THR A 251 -0.60 -24.54 -37.41
C THR A 251 -0.90 -23.22 -38.15
N GLN A 252 -0.13 -22.90 -39.17
CA GLN A 252 -0.36 -21.69 -39.96
C GLN A 252 -1.79 -21.63 -40.55
N LYS A 253 -2.31 -22.75 -41.06
CA LYS A 253 -3.67 -22.85 -41.59
C LYS A 253 -4.75 -22.59 -40.52
N GLN A 254 -4.58 -23.18 -39.31
CA GLN A 254 -5.52 -22.96 -38.20
C GLN A 254 -5.52 -21.48 -37.78
N ARG A 255 -4.33 -20.87 -37.72
CA ARG A 255 -4.15 -19.44 -37.37
C ARG A 255 -4.86 -18.54 -38.39
N GLU A 256 -4.66 -18.78 -39.69
CA GLU A 256 -5.32 -18.01 -40.74
C GLU A 256 -6.83 -18.18 -40.69
N THR A 257 -7.32 -19.42 -40.50
CA THR A 257 -8.75 -19.69 -40.32
C THR A 257 -9.33 -18.93 -39.13
N LEU A 258 -8.70 -19.01 -37.97
CA LEU A 258 -9.13 -18.32 -36.74
C LEU A 258 -9.19 -16.80 -36.95
N CYS A 259 -8.15 -16.23 -37.55
CA CYS A 259 -8.08 -14.79 -37.81
C CYS A 259 -9.17 -14.34 -38.81
N ASP A 260 -9.48 -15.16 -39.85
CA ASP A 260 -10.57 -14.86 -40.77
C ASP A 260 -11.94 -14.92 -40.09
N LEU A 261 -12.18 -15.90 -39.21
CA LEU A 261 -13.40 -15.96 -38.40
C LEU A 261 -13.60 -14.69 -37.57
N GLY A 262 -12.56 -14.22 -36.88
CA GLY A 262 -12.61 -12.97 -36.08
C GLY A 262 -12.89 -11.75 -36.97
N ARG A 263 -12.22 -11.65 -38.12
CA ARG A 263 -12.43 -10.58 -39.12
C ARG A 263 -13.85 -10.54 -39.66
N ARG A 264 -14.46 -11.71 -39.98
CA ARG A 264 -15.82 -11.80 -40.50
C ARG A 264 -16.87 -11.23 -39.53
N ILE A 265 -16.79 -11.54 -38.24
CA ILE A 265 -17.70 -10.98 -37.24
C ILE A 265 -17.61 -9.46 -37.23
N CYS A 266 -16.39 -8.93 -37.16
CA CYS A 266 -16.17 -7.48 -37.07
C CYS A 266 -16.55 -6.75 -38.35
N ALA A 267 -16.35 -7.38 -39.54
CA ALA A 267 -16.81 -6.84 -40.82
C ALA A 267 -18.34 -6.78 -40.91
N HIS A 268 -19.05 -7.80 -40.38
CA HIS A 268 -20.50 -7.84 -40.39
C HIS A 268 -21.16 -6.68 -39.63
N VAL A 269 -20.52 -6.19 -38.57
CA VAL A 269 -21.03 -5.08 -37.74
C VAL A 269 -20.35 -3.74 -38.05
N ASN A 270 -19.54 -3.62 -39.09
CA ASN A 270 -18.74 -2.44 -39.42
C ASN A 270 -17.97 -1.95 -38.19
N TYR A 271 -17.17 -2.83 -37.59
CA TYR A 271 -16.47 -2.57 -36.34
C TYR A 271 -15.44 -1.46 -36.53
N GLU A 272 -15.42 -0.50 -35.56
CA GLU A 272 -14.43 0.57 -35.51
C GLU A 272 -13.54 0.44 -34.27
N CYS A 273 -12.29 0.89 -34.39
CA CYS A 273 -11.28 0.93 -33.33
C CYS A 273 -10.73 -0.47 -32.99
N ALA A 274 -10.12 -0.64 -31.80
CA ALA A 274 -9.59 -1.91 -31.34
C ALA A 274 -10.66 -2.78 -30.69
N GLY A 275 -10.67 -4.07 -31.01
CA GLY A 275 -11.52 -5.07 -30.39
C GLY A 275 -10.86 -6.44 -30.41
N THR A 276 -11.41 -7.35 -29.62
CA THR A 276 -10.92 -8.73 -29.56
C THR A 276 -12.09 -9.70 -29.70
N VAL A 277 -11.94 -10.69 -30.56
CA VAL A 277 -12.91 -11.76 -30.72
C VAL A 277 -12.38 -13.02 -30.07
N GLU A 278 -13.10 -13.53 -29.08
CA GLU A 278 -12.71 -14.69 -28.28
C GLU A 278 -13.36 -15.98 -28.80
N PHE A 279 -12.57 -17.06 -28.81
CA PHE A 279 -12.97 -18.38 -29.25
C PHE A 279 -12.55 -19.48 -28.28
N LEU A 280 -13.36 -20.54 -28.19
CA LEU A 280 -12.90 -21.83 -27.67
C LEU A 280 -12.44 -22.70 -28.83
N MET A 281 -11.27 -23.29 -28.73
CA MET A 281 -10.80 -24.36 -29.60
C MET A 281 -11.02 -25.70 -28.88
N ASP A 282 -11.76 -26.57 -29.49
CA ASP A 282 -11.85 -27.95 -29.03
C ASP A 282 -10.60 -28.72 -29.47
N MET A 283 -9.86 -29.28 -28.53
CA MET A 283 -8.62 -30.01 -28.81
C MET A 283 -8.85 -31.37 -29.47
N ASP A 284 -10.07 -31.92 -29.36
CA ASP A 284 -10.40 -33.25 -29.93
C ASP A 284 -10.86 -33.16 -31.38
N THR A 285 -11.55 -32.08 -31.77
CA THR A 285 -12.03 -31.82 -33.12
C THR A 285 -11.21 -30.78 -33.89
N GLU A 286 -10.38 -30.00 -33.17
CA GLU A 286 -9.63 -28.86 -33.68
C GLU A 286 -10.51 -27.71 -34.23
N GLU A 287 -11.80 -27.70 -33.90
CA GLU A 287 -12.76 -26.67 -34.34
C GLU A 287 -12.73 -25.47 -33.41
N PHE A 288 -12.99 -24.28 -33.98
CA PHE A 288 -13.08 -23.01 -33.24
C PHE A 288 -14.54 -22.61 -33.09
N TYR A 289 -14.93 -22.25 -31.89
CA TYR A 289 -16.27 -21.78 -31.55
C TYR A 289 -16.22 -20.39 -30.96
N PHE A 290 -17.00 -19.48 -31.51
CA PHE A 290 -17.15 -18.11 -31.02
C PHE A 290 -17.69 -18.09 -29.59
N ILE A 291 -17.12 -17.23 -28.72
CA ILE A 291 -17.57 -16.97 -27.36
C ILE A 291 -18.18 -15.57 -27.24
N GLU A 292 -17.36 -14.55 -27.47
CA GLU A 292 -17.76 -13.14 -27.30
C GLU A 292 -16.82 -12.18 -28.04
N VAL A 293 -17.25 -10.93 -28.15
CA VAL A 293 -16.40 -9.83 -28.60
C VAL A 293 -16.20 -8.87 -27.46
N ASN A 294 -14.96 -8.50 -27.17
CA ASN A 294 -14.62 -7.44 -26.25
C ASN A 294 -14.37 -6.14 -27.03
N PRO A 295 -15.32 -5.18 -27.01
CA PRO A 295 -15.27 -3.99 -27.87
C PRO A 295 -14.35 -2.90 -27.28
N ARG A 296 -13.13 -3.26 -26.98
CA ARG A 296 -12.11 -2.42 -26.31
C ARG A 296 -10.71 -3.02 -26.45
N VAL A 297 -9.70 -2.28 -26.02
CA VAL A 297 -8.36 -2.84 -25.75
C VAL A 297 -8.44 -3.82 -24.55
N GLN A 298 -7.66 -4.89 -24.58
CA GLN A 298 -7.59 -5.87 -23.49
C GLN A 298 -6.31 -5.73 -22.66
N VAL A 299 -6.29 -6.37 -21.49
CA VAL A 299 -5.12 -6.39 -20.59
C VAL A 299 -3.89 -6.95 -21.30
N GLU A 300 -4.08 -7.98 -22.10
CA GLU A 300 -3.07 -8.77 -22.81
C GLU A 300 -2.65 -8.22 -24.18
N HIS A 301 -3.09 -7.00 -24.55
CA HIS A 301 -2.72 -6.38 -25.84
C HIS A 301 -1.19 -6.29 -26.04
N THR A 302 -0.44 -6.25 -24.95
CA THR A 302 1.02 -6.09 -24.98
C THR A 302 1.74 -7.22 -25.71
N VAL A 303 1.26 -8.48 -25.63
CA VAL A 303 1.89 -9.59 -26.37
C VAL A 303 1.73 -9.44 -27.88
N THR A 304 0.58 -8.93 -28.33
CA THR A 304 0.34 -8.61 -29.75
C THR A 304 1.25 -7.48 -30.22
N GLU A 305 1.38 -6.41 -29.42
CA GLU A 305 2.26 -5.29 -29.74
C GLU A 305 3.72 -5.72 -29.89
N GLU A 306 4.21 -6.59 -28.97
CA GLU A 306 5.59 -7.08 -28.99
C GLU A 306 5.90 -7.96 -30.23
N VAL A 307 4.92 -8.72 -30.73
CA VAL A 307 5.16 -9.61 -31.88
C VAL A 307 4.84 -8.96 -33.24
N THR A 308 4.01 -7.90 -33.25
CA THR A 308 3.63 -7.21 -34.53
C THR A 308 4.39 -5.90 -34.72
N GLY A 309 4.90 -5.30 -33.63
CA GLY A 309 5.49 -3.96 -33.64
C GLY A 309 4.46 -2.85 -33.87
N ILE A 310 3.16 -3.12 -33.70
CA ILE A 310 2.08 -2.15 -33.85
C ILE A 310 1.62 -1.69 -32.45
N ASP A 311 1.69 -0.40 -32.18
CA ASP A 311 1.13 0.20 -30.95
C ASP A 311 -0.39 0.32 -31.08
N ILE A 312 -1.11 -0.59 -30.43
CA ILE A 312 -2.58 -0.67 -30.51
C ILE A 312 -3.24 0.59 -29.95
N VAL A 313 -2.69 1.16 -28.88
CA VAL A 313 -3.27 2.35 -28.22
C VAL A 313 -3.07 3.60 -29.08
N GLN A 314 -1.90 3.77 -29.71
CA GLN A 314 -1.70 4.85 -30.68
C GLN A 314 -2.62 4.67 -31.90
N ALA A 315 -2.75 3.44 -32.40
CA ALA A 315 -3.67 3.13 -33.49
C ALA A 315 -5.14 3.48 -33.14
N GLN A 316 -5.59 3.20 -31.91
CA GLN A 316 -6.92 3.60 -31.45
C GLN A 316 -7.13 5.12 -31.53
N ILE A 317 -6.15 5.90 -31.08
CA ILE A 317 -6.20 7.36 -31.11
C ILE A 317 -6.27 7.87 -32.54
N LEU A 318 -5.41 7.37 -33.44
CA LEU A 318 -5.37 7.77 -34.86
C LEU A 318 -6.66 7.42 -35.62
N ILE A 319 -7.20 6.22 -35.39
CA ILE A 319 -8.48 5.80 -35.98
C ILE A 319 -9.62 6.71 -35.48
N ALA A 320 -9.63 7.06 -34.19
CA ALA A 320 -10.64 7.96 -33.66
C ALA A 320 -10.53 9.37 -34.27
N GLU A 321 -9.34 9.84 -34.61
CA GLU A 321 -9.09 11.06 -35.40
C GLU A 321 -9.54 10.97 -36.86
N GLY A 322 -9.93 9.79 -37.33
CA GLY A 322 -10.40 9.53 -38.71
C GLY A 322 -9.32 9.10 -39.66
N LYS A 323 -8.14 8.72 -39.18
CA LYS A 323 -7.08 8.13 -40.02
C LYS A 323 -7.47 6.72 -40.44
N THR A 324 -6.96 6.30 -41.57
CA THR A 324 -7.09 4.91 -42.08
C THR A 324 -6.24 3.96 -41.24
N ILE A 325 -6.58 2.67 -41.23
CA ILE A 325 -5.75 1.63 -40.63
C ILE A 325 -4.30 1.67 -41.12
N ASN A 326 -4.10 1.96 -42.41
CA ASN A 326 -2.79 2.05 -43.01
C ASN A 326 -1.95 3.17 -42.35
N GLU A 327 -2.55 4.34 -42.18
CA GLU A 327 -1.90 5.46 -41.49
C GLU A 327 -1.67 5.15 -40.00
N ALA A 328 -2.63 4.50 -39.34
CA ALA A 328 -2.58 4.18 -37.92
C ALA A 328 -1.56 3.08 -37.58
N THR A 329 -1.32 2.15 -38.46
CA THR A 329 -0.41 1.01 -38.26
C THR A 329 0.92 1.13 -38.97
N GLY A 330 1.03 2.04 -39.93
CA GLY A 330 2.16 2.13 -40.85
C GLY A 330 2.28 0.93 -41.82
N LYS A 331 1.20 0.15 -42.00
CA LYS A 331 1.13 -1.02 -42.89
C LYS A 331 0.24 -0.74 -44.11
N ALA A 332 0.73 -0.99 -45.28
CA ALA A 332 -0.03 -0.70 -46.50
C ALA A 332 -1.21 -1.65 -46.73
N ASN A 333 -1.17 -2.85 -46.19
CA ASN A 333 -2.24 -3.85 -46.28
C ASN A 333 -2.07 -4.94 -45.20
N GLN A 334 -3.09 -5.80 -45.03
CA GLN A 334 -3.10 -6.91 -44.07
C GLN A 334 -1.86 -7.82 -44.16
N SER A 335 -1.32 -8.07 -45.38
CA SER A 335 -0.20 -9.02 -45.56
C SER A 335 1.13 -8.49 -45.01
N GLU A 336 1.22 -7.19 -44.71
CA GLU A 336 2.39 -6.58 -44.07
C GLU A 336 2.34 -6.69 -42.54
N VAL A 337 1.21 -7.10 -41.97
CA VAL A 337 1.11 -7.39 -40.54
C VAL A 337 1.71 -8.76 -40.27
N THR A 338 2.98 -8.81 -39.98
CA THR A 338 3.77 -10.04 -39.78
C THR A 338 4.07 -10.30 -38.30
N LEU A 339 4.22 -11.58 -37.97
CA LEU A 339 4.63 -12.02 -36.66
C LEU A 339 6.17 -12.06 -36.54
N ASN A 340 6.72 -11.46 -35.51
CA ASN A 340 8.15 -11.47 -35.21
C ASN A 340 8.42 -12.05 -33.81
N GLY A 341 8.91 -13.27 -33.76
CA GLY A 341 9.21 -13.96 -32.49
C GLY A 341 7.97 -14.37 -31.71
N HIS A 342 8.12 -14.44 -30.42
CA HIS A 342 7.08 -14.84 -29.45
C HIS A 342 7.09 -13.92 -28.24
N ALA A 343 5.93 -13.56 -27.78
CA ALA A 343 5.72 -12.81 -26.53
C ALA A 343 4.88 -13.62 -25.54
N LEU A 344 5.21 -13.47 -24.28
CA LEU A 344 4.51 -14.07 -23.16
C LEU A 344 4.30 -13.00 -22.09
N GLN A 345 3.04 -12.78 -21.70
CA GLN A 345 2.67 -11.89 -20.61
C GLN A 345 2.27 -12.68 -19.38
N THR A 346 2.59 -12.18 -18.19
CA THR A 346 2.01 -12.61 -16.93
C THR A 346 1.60 -11.41 -16.09
N ARG A 347 0.55 -11.62 -15.30
CA ARG A 347 0.03 -10.63 -14.37
C ARG A 347 0.60 -10.91 -12.98
N ILE A 348 1.44 -10.00 -12.45
CA ILE A 348 1.84 -10.05 -11.05
C ILE A 348 0.73 -9.38 -10.24
N THR A 349 0.11 -10.18 -9.37
CA THR A 349 -1.01 -9.76 -8.51
C THR A 349 -0.61 -9.81 -7.04
N THR A 350 -1.27 -9.00 -6.21
CA THR A 350 -1.16 -9.07 -4.75
C THR A 350 -2.12 -10.09 -4.17
N GLU A 351 -1.92 -11.34 -4.53
CA GLU A 351 -2.71 -12.50 -4.09
C GLU A 351 -1.80 -13.55 -3.49
N ASP A 352 -2.30 -14.27 -2.49
CA ASP A 352 -1.56 -15.33 -1.81
C ASP A 352 -1.94 -16.71 -2.37
N PRO A 353 -1.11 -17.33 -3.23
CA PRO A 353 -1.40 -18.65 -3.79
C PRO A 353 -1.44 -19.76 -2.74
N GLN A 354 -0.77 -19.60 -1.60
CA GLN A 354 -0.80 -20.59 -0.50
C GLN A 354 -2.15 -20.58 0.22
N ASN A 355 -2.86 -19.45 0.19
CA ASN A 355 -4.15 -19.25 0.79
C ASN A 355 -5.25 -19.07 -0.27
N ASN A 356 -5.26 -19.93 -1.30
CA ASN A 356 -6.30 -19.96 -2.33
C ASN A 356 -6.47 -18.62 -3.09
N PHE A 357 -5.36 -17.86 -3.30
CA PHE A 357 -5.34 -16.56 -3.97
C PHE A 357 -6.22 -15.50 -3.27
N ILE A 358 -6.30 -15.54 -1.95
CA ILE A 358 -6.93 -14.44 -1.22
C ILE A 358 -6.11 -13.16 -1.52
N PRO A 359 -6.77 -12.07 -1.95
CA PRO A 359 -6.08 -10.79 -2.16
C PRO A 359 -5.44 -10.30 -0.86
N ASP A 360 -4.18 -9.85 -0.96
CA ASP A 360 -3.44 -9.28 0.14
C ASP A 360 -3.32 -7.75 -0.03
N TYR A 361 -3.46 -7.04 1.07
CA TYR A 361 -3.52 -5.59 1.10
C TYR A 361 -2.46 -5.06 2.05
N GLY A 362 -1.96 -3.88 1.80
CA GLY A 362 -0.97 -3.28 2.67
C GLY A 362 -0.04 -2.30 1.97
N ARG A 363 1.03 -1.93 2.66
CA ARG A 363 2.04 -1.03 2.12
C ARG A 363 3.19 -1.84 1.54
N ILE A 364 3.54 -1.57 0.30
CA ILE A 364 4.76 -2.10 -0.33
C ILE A 364 5.97 -1.45 0.34
N THR A 365 6.76 -2.23 1.06
CA THR A 365 7.96 -1.73 1.76
C THR A 365 9.21 -1.75 0.89
N ALA A 366 9.25 -2.65 -0.10
CA ALA A 366 10.29 -2.68 -1.13
C ALA A 366 9.69 -3.11 -2.47
N PHE A 367 10.05 -2.43 -3.54
CA PHE A 367 9.73 -2.79 -4.91
C PHE A 367 10.98 -2.67 -5.79
N ARG A 368 11.37 -3.77 -6.41
CA ARG A 368 12.38 -3.82 -7.46
C ARG A 368 11.81 -4.64 -8.59
N SER A 369 11.87 -4.12 -9.78
CA SER A 369 11.40 -4.78 -11.00
C SER A 369 12.57 -5.36 -11.80
N ALA A 370 12.24 -6.28 -12.69
CA ALA A 370 13.16 -6.76 -13.71
C ALA A 370 13.31 -5.75 -14.84
N THR A 371 14.43 -5.83 -15.55
CA THR A 371 14.70 -5.06 -16.76
C THR A 371 15.51 -5.90 -17.75
N GLY A 372 15.92 -5.30 -18.84
CA GLY A 372 16.80 -5.92 -19.84
C GLY A 372 16.10 -6.24 -21.15
N MET A 373 16.86 -6.75 -22.12
CA MET A 373 16.41 -7.01 -23.48
C MET A 373 15.14 -7.88 -23.52
N GLY A 374 14.10 -7.40 -24.20
CA GLY A 374 12.84 -8.12 -24.41
C GLY A 374 12.00 -8.25 -23.14
N ILE A 375 12.15 -7.38 -22.15
CA ILE A 375 11.27 -7.26 -20.99
C ILE A 375 10.57 -5.91 -21.03
N ARG A 376 9.25 -5.97 -21.03
CA ARG A 376 8.35 -4.81 -20.93
C ARG A 376 7.56 -4.88 -19.63
N LEU A 377 7.39 -3.75 -18.98
CA LEU A 377 6.65 -3.60 -17.73
C LEU A 377 5.56 -2.54 -17.86
N ASP A 378 4.33 -2.93 -17.58
CA ASP A 378 3.17 -2.04 -17.48
C ASP A 378 2.63 -2.10 -16.05
N GLY A 379 2.97 -1.10 -15.22
CA GLY A 379 2.62 -1.04 -13.82
C GLY A 379 1.87 0.24 -13.45
N GLY A 380 1.01 0.15 -12.43
CA GLY A 380 0.18 1.26 -11.96
C GLY A 380 0.48 1.67 -10.51
N THR A 381 0.41 0.74 -9.57
CA THR A 381 0.61 0.98 -8.14
C THR A 381 1.92 0.39 -7.60
N ALA A 382 2.75 -0.13 -8.49
CA ALA A 382 3.95 -0.89 -8.19
C ALA A 382 5.16 0.04 -7.89
N TYR A 383 5.25 0.54 -6.66
CA TYR A 383 6.41 1.30 -6.18
C TYR A 383 6.58 1.16 -4.66
N ALA A 384 7.79 1.40 -4.16
CA ALA A 384 8.08 1.37 -2.73
C ALA A 384 7.33 2.52 -2.00
N GLY A 385 6.56 2.18 -0.98
CA GLY A 385 5.68 3.10 -0.27
C GLY A 385 4.24 3.12 -0.77
N GLY A 386 3.95 2.52 -1.94
CA GLY A 386 2.59 2.37 -2.48
C GLY A 386 1.69 1.57 -1.55
N VAL A 387 0.43 1.95 -1.47
CA VAL A 387 -0.59 1.26 -0.65
C VAL A 387 -1.52 0.49 -1.57
N ILE A 388 -1.58 -0.82 -1.36
CA ILE A 388 -2.55 -1.68 -2.04
C ILE A 388 -3.83 -1.66 -1.24
N THR A 389 -4.90 -1.19 -1.87
CA THR A 389 -6.23 -1.07 -1.27
C THR A 389 -7.10 -2.25 -1.64
N ARG A 390 -8.14 -2.51 -0.84
CA ARG A 390 -9.13 -3.58 -1.10
C ARG A 390 -10.24 -3.19 -2.08
N TYR A 391 -10.18 -1.99 -2.65
CA TYR A 391 -11.28 -1.46 -3.44
C TYR A 391 -11.19 -1.80 -4.93
N TYR A 392 -9.99 -2.12 -5.40
CA TYR A 392 -9.70 -2.33 -6.81
C TYR A 392 -9.04 -3.69 -7.03
N ASP A 393 -8.83 -4.03 -8.30
CA ASP A 393 -8.15 -5.24 -8.72
C ASP A 393 -6.76 -5.39 -8.07
N SER A 394 -6.36 -6.61 -7.83
CA SER A 394 -5.08 -6.99 -7.23
C SER A 394 -3.87 -6.83 -8.18
N LEU A 395 -4.09 -6.45 -9.44
CA LEU A 395 -3.05 -6.30 -10.44
C LEU A 395 -2.01 -5.25 -10.04
N LEU A 396 -0.78 -5.68 -9.89
CA LEU A 396 0.34 -4.82 -9.52
C LEU A 396 1.14 -4.36 -10.74
N VAL A 397 1.53 -5.30 -11.60
CA VAL A 397 2.28 -5.05 -12.83
C VAL A 397 2.09 -6.18 -13.83
N LYS A 398 1.97 -5.84 -15.11
CA LYS A 398 2.08 -6.79 -16.22
C LYS A 398 3.55 -6.88 -16.64
N VAL A 399 4.04 -8.10 -16.77
CA VAL A 399 5.36 -8.38 -17.30
C VAL A 399 5.19 -9.07 -18.63
N THR A 400 5.73 -8.49 -19.69
CA THR A 400 5.75 -9.09 -21.02
C THR A 400 7.18 -9.40 -21.42
N ALA A 401 7.45 -10.65 -21.74
CA ALA A 401 8.74 -11.12 -22.21
C ALA A 401 8.66 -11.50 -23.70
N TRP A 402 9.45 -10.84 -24.53
CA TRP A 402 9.59 -11.15 -25.95
C TRP A 402 10.91 -11.87 -26.23
N ALA A 403 10.89 -12.86 -27.14
CA ALA A 403 12.09 -13.52 -27.64
C ALA A 403 11.84 -14.14 -29.04
N PRO A 404 12.90 -14.51 -29.81
CA PRO A 404 12.73 -15.12 -31.14
C PRO A 404 12.01 -16.48 -31.13
N THR A 405 12.00 -17.22 -30.00
CA THR A 405 11.34 -18.53 -29.89
C THR A 405 10.55 -18.63 -28.58
N PRO A 406 9.52 -19.50 -28.51
CA PRO A 406 8.71 -19.70 -27.29
C PRO A 406 9.55 -20.02 -26.06
N ASP A 407 10.48 -20.98 -26.17
CA ASP A 407 11.33 -21.42 -25.06
C ASP A 407 12.20 -20.29 -24.52
N LYS A 408 12.76 -19.45 -25.43
CA LYS A 408 13.53 -18.28 -25.02
C LYS A 408 12.66 -17.21 -24.34
N ALA A 409 11.41 -17.06 -24.75
CA ALA A 409 10.44 -16.14 -24.11
C ALA A 409 10.13 -16.63 -22.69
N ILE A 410 9.86 -17.93 -22.51
CA ILE A 410 9.64 -18.56 -21.21
C ILE A 410 10.87 -18.40 -20.31
N ALA A 411 12.07 -18.72 -20.80
CA ALA A 411 13.32 -18.58 -20.03
C ALA A 411 13.58 -17.12 -19.62
N ARG A 412 13.24 -16.16 -20.50
CA ARG A 412 13.35 -14.72 -20.22
C ARG A 412 12.36 -14.27 -19.15
N MET A 413 11.13 -14.77 -19.20
CA MET A 413 10.11 -14.51 -18.18
C MET A 413 10.53 -15.09 -16.82
N ASP A 414 10.97 -16.35 -16.74
CA ASP A 414 11.45 -16.97 -15.50
C ASP A 414 12.59 -16.17 -14.88
N ARG A 415 13.58 -15.74 -15.70
CA ARG A 415 14.66 -14.86 -15.24
C ARG A 415 14.08 -13.54 -14.68
N ALA A 416 13.16 -12.90 -15.40
CA ALA A 416 12.58 -11.64 -14.97
C ALA A 416 11.83 -11.78 -13.65
N LEU A 417 10.98 -12.80 -13.49
CA LEU A 417 10.24 -13.05 -12.25
C LEU A 417 11.17 -13.26 -11.05
N ARG A 418 12.31 -13.94 -11.22
CA ARG A 418 13.31 -14.14 -10.16
C ARG A 418 14.02 -12.86 -9.73
N GLU A 419 14.10 -11.84 -10.57
CA GLU A 419 14.68 -10.54 -10.24
C GLU A 419 13.76 -9.66 -9.42
N PHE A 420 12.45 -9.89 -9.46
CA PHE A 420 11.50 -9.11 -8.68
C PHE A 420 11.77 -9.24 -7.17
N ARG A 421 11.65 -8.11 -6.48
CA ARG A 421 11.64 -8.04 -5.01
C ARG A 421 10.49 -7.15 -4.58
N ILE A 422 9.42 -7.79 -4.13
CA ILE A 422 8.24 -7.14 -3.60
C ILE A 422 8.12 -7.57 -2.14
N ARG A 423 7.99 -6.59 -1.25
CA ARG A 423 7.89 -6.81 0.19
C ARG A 423 6.73 -5.99 0.75
N GLY A 424 6.10 -6.50 1.79
CA GLY A 424 4.97 -5.86 2.48
C GLY A 424 3.61 -6.43 2.08
N VAL A 425 3.55 -7.16 0.96
CA VAL A 425 2.38 -7.90 0.48
C VAL A 425 2.81 -9.22 -0.13
N SER A 426 1.93 -10.22 -0.08
CA SER A 426 2.06 -11.49 -0.80
C SER A 426 1.86 -11.27 -2.30
N THR A 427 2.45 -12.10 -3.14
CA THR A 427 2.28 -12.05 -4.59
C THR A 427 2.20 -13.44 -5.19
N ASN A 428 1.64 -13.54 -6.39
CA ASN A 428 1.53 -14.78 -7.16
C ASN A 428 2.83 -15.20 -7.89
N ILE A 429 3.96 -14.51 -7.72
CA ILE A 429 5.21 -14.75 -8.48
C ILE A 429 5.66 -16.20 -8.38
N ALA A 430 5.71 -16.78 -7.18
CA ALA A 430 6.18 -18.16 -6.99
C ALA A 430 5.29 -19.18 -7.73
N PHE A 431 3.99 -18.93 -7.76
CA PHE A 431 3.04 -19.75 -8.52
C PHE A 431 3.30 -19.66 -10.03
N VAL A 432 3.50 -18.46 -10.57
CA VAL A 432 3.82 -18.29 -11.99
C VAL A 432 5.15 -18.94 -12.35
N GLU A 433 6.16 -18.85 -11.49
CA GLU A 433 7.46 -19.55 -11.70
C GLU A 433 7.30 -21.07 -11.77
N ASN A 434 6.46 -21.68 -10.93
CA ASN A 434 6.15 -23.12 -10.98
C ASN A 434 5.42 -23.47 -12.27
N LEU A 435 4.41 -22.66 -12.64
CA LEU A 435 3.64 -22.85 -13.87
C LEU A 435 4.52 -22.84 -15.11
N LEU A 436 5.44 -21.88 -15.23
CA LEU A 436 6.34 -21.76 -16.40
C LEU A 436 7.31 -22.92 -16.56
N LYS A 437 7.57 -23.69 -15.49
CA LYS A 437 8.47 -24.85 -15.50
C LYS A 437 7.74 -26.19 -15.64
N HIS A 438 6.42 -26.15 -15.49
CA HIS A 438 5.62 -27.38 -15.49
C HIS A 438 5.63 -28.04 -16.88
N ASN A 439 5.81 -29.35 -16.94
CA ASN A 439 5.94 -30.11 -18.19
C ASN A 439 4.75 -29.91 -19.14
N VAL A 440 3.54 -29.91 -18.60
CA VAL A 440 2.30 -29.69 -19.38
C VAL A 440 2.29 -28.30 -20.06
N PHE A 441 2.83 -27.27 -19.39
CA PHE A 441 2.98 -25.94 -19.98
C PHE A 441 4.06 -25.93 -21.09
N LEU A 442 5.19 -26.56 -20.82
CA LEU A 442 6.32 -26.63 -21.77
C LEU A 442 6.00 -27.46 -23.02
N SER A 443 5.21 -28.54 -22.88
CA SER A 443 4.76 -29.35 -24.01
C SER A 443 3.60 -28.77 -24.79
N ASN A 444 3.02 -27.66 -24.32
CA ASN A 444 1.81 -27.03 -24.87
C ASN A 444 0.55 -27.93 -24.85
N GLU A 445 0.44 -28.84 -23.89
CA GLU A 445 -0.72 -29.75 -23.77
C GLU A 445 -1.79 -29.28 -22.76
N TYR A 446 -1.65 -28.07 -22.27
CA TYR A 446 -2.60 -27.49 -21.33
C TYR A 446 -3.95 -27.11 -21.97
N THR A 447 -4.98 -27.14 -21.13
CA THR A 447 -6.33 -26.68 -21.42
C THR A 447 -6.70 -25.52 -20.48
N THR A 448 -7.90 -24.97 -20.63
CA THR A 448 -8.46 -23.98 -19.69
C THR A 448 -8.59 -24.50 -18.26
N LYS A 449 -8.50 -25.83 -18.04
CA LYS A 449 -8.54 -26.48 -16.72
C LYS A 449 -7.17 -26.78 -16.13
N PHE A 450 -6.10 -26.43 -16.81
CA PHE A 450 -4.73 -26.79 -16.40
C PHE A 450 -4.41 -26.43 -14.93
N ILE A 451 -4.71 -25.23 -14.51
CA ILE A 451 -4.43 -24.79 -13.14
C ILE A 451 -5.30 -25.55 -12.13
N ASP A 452 -6.58 -25.74 -12.45
CA ASP A 452 -7.54 -26.38 -11.54
C ASP A 452 -7.26 -27.88 -11.36
N THR A 453 -6.61 -28.53 -12.32
CA THR A 453 -6.34 -29.98 -12.32
C THR A 453 -4.89 -30.33 -11.96
N THR A 454 -4.04 -29.36 -11.63
CA THR A 454 -2.60 -29.56 -11.41
C THR A 454 -2.17 -29.08 -10.00
N PRO A 455 -2.36 -29.90 -8.95
CA PRO A 455 -2.08 -29.49 -7.57
C PRO A 455 -0.61 -29.15 -7.28
N ASP A 456 0.33 -29.76 -7.99
CA ASP A 456 1.77 -29.55 -7.81
C ASP A 456 2.24 -28.15 -8.23
N LEU A 457 1.43 -27.37 -8.96
CA LEU A 457 1.68 -25.96 -9.17
C LEU A 457 1.71 -25.16 -7.85
N PHE A 458 1.12 -25.68 -6.78
CA PHE A 458 1.04 -25.05 -5.47
C PHE A 458 2.07 -25.56 -4.47
N ASP A 459 2.99 -26.42 -4.91
CA ASP A 459 4.13 -26.84 -4.09
C ASP A 459 5.27 -25.84 -4.24
N PHE A 460 5.37 -24.94 -3.28
CA PHE A 460 6.32 -23.83 -3.33
C PHE A 460 7.62 -24.16 -2.61
N ASP A 461 8.73 -24.11 -3.30
CA ASP A 461 10.06 -24.10 -2.70
C ASP A 461 10.17 -22.92 -1.71
N LYS A 462 10.48 -23.21 -0.45
CA LYS A 462 10.75 -22.19 0.57
C LYS A 462 12.08 -21.49 0.25
N ARG A 463 12.04 -20.52 -0.65
CA ARG A 463 13.21 -19.68 -0.95
C ARG A 463 13.57 -18.86 0.28
N ARG A 464 14.69 -19.19 0.90
CA ARG A 464 15.28 -18.41 1.99
C ARG A 464 16.15 -17.32 1.40
N ASP A 465 15.72 -16.07 1.47
CA ASP A 465 16.59 -14.94 1.18
C ASP A 465 17.69 -14.80 2.26
N ARG A 466 18.65 -13.90 2.01
CA ARG A 466 19.77 -13.70 2.95
C ARG A 466 19.29 -13.34 4.36
N GLY A 467 18.25 -12.49 4.47
CA GLY A 467 17.69 -12.10 5.76
C GLY A 467 17.07 -13.29 6.49
N THR A 468 16.27 -14.11 5.79
CA THR A 468 15.69 -15.34 6.35
C THR A 468 16.77 -16.35 6.77
N LYS A 469 17.85 -16.51 5.97
CA LYS A 469 18.99 -17.37 6.35
C LYS A 469 19.67 -16.90 7.63
N VAL A 470 19.90 -15.57 7.74
CA VAL A 470 20.52 -14.98 8.94
C VAL A 470 19.60 -15.14 10.15
N LEU A 471 18.31 -14.86 10.03
CA LEU A 471 17.34 -15.03 11.10
C LEU A 471 17.23 -16.50 11.53
N THR A 472 17.20 -17.44 10.58
CA THR A 472 17.21 -18.88 10.89
C THR A 472 18.47 -19.28 11.65
N TYR A 473 19.63 -18.79 11.22
CA TYR A 473 20.89 -19.05 11.91
C TYR A 473 20.91 -18.47 13.32
N ILE A 474 20.46 -17.21 13.49
CA ILE A 474 20.35 -16.58 14.81
C ILE A 474 19.40 -17.38 15.71
N ALA A 475 18.23 -17.77 15.18
CA ALA A 475 17.26 -18.56 15.95
C ALA A 475 17.84 -19.93 16.34
N ASP A 476 18.53 -20.61 15.41
CA ASP A 476 19.17 -21.90 15.67
C ASP A 476 20.24 -21.77 16.75
N VAL A 477 21.13 -20.79 16.64
CA VAL A 477 22.17 -20.52 17.65
C VAL A 477 21.56 -20.13 18.99
N SER A 478 20.45 -19.38 19.00
CA SER A 478 19.78 -18.95 20.24
C SER A 478 19.10 -20.10 20.98
N VAL A 479 18.55 -21.07 20.24
CA VAL A 479 17.81 -22.23 20.79
C VAL A 479 18.72 -23.41 21.07
N ASN A 480 19.58 -23.74 20.11
CA ASN A 480 20.41 -24.96 20.12
C ASN A 480 21.87 -24.71 20.55
N GLY A 481 22.25 -23.43 20.74
CA GLY A 481 23.64 -23.02 20.99
C GLY A 481 24.50 -23.01 19.74
N HIS A 482 25.55 -22.22 19.75
CA HIS A 482 26.54 -22.19 18.67
C HIS A 482 27.40 -23.43 18.74
N PRO A 483 27.68 -24.18 17.64
CA PRO A 483 28.44 -25.41 17.65
C PRO A 483 29.79 -25.33 18.35
N GLU A 484 30.48 -24.17 18.24
CA GLU A 484 31.81 -23.97 18.85
C GLU A 484 31.76 -23.56 20.34
N THR A 485 30.57 -23.18 20.86
CA THR A 485 30.44 -22.67 22.22
C THR A 485 29.40 -23.39 23.08
N LYS A 486 28.61 -24.31 22.50
CA LYS A 486 27.52 -25.03 23.20
C LYS A 486 28.00 -25.81 24.42
N ASP A 487 29.24 -26.29 24.39
CA ASP A 487 29.84 -27.09 25.46
C ASP A 487 30.68 -26.22 26.43
N ARG A 488 30.71 -24.88 26.23
CA ARG A 488 31.35 -23.98 27.17
C ARG A 488 30.44 -23.76 28.37
N PRO A 489 30.97 -23.65 29.60
CA PRO A 489 30.16 -23.30 30.74
C PRO A 489 29.46 -21.96 30.45
N LEU A 490 28.13 -21.90 30.74
CA LEU A 490 27.37 -20.68 30.61
C LEU A 490 28.01 -19.59 31.45
N PRO A 491 28.11 -18.34 30.95
CA PRO A 491 28.56 -17.23 31.76
C PRO A 491 27.69 -17.16 33.02
N ASN A 492 28.30 -17.04 34.15
CA ASN A 492 27.59 -16.82 35.41
C ASN A 492 27.02 -15.39 35.40
N PHE A 493 25.75 -15.25 34.97
CA PHE A 493 25.04 -13.98 35.01
C PHE A 493 24.59 -13.56 36.40
N ASP A 494 24.74 -14.45 37.39
CA ASP A 494 24.52 -14.15 38.81
C ASP A 494 25.76 -13.54 39.49
N THR A 495 26.71 -13.06 38.71
CA THR A 495 27.81 -12.24 39.31
C THR A 495 27.15 -11.10 40.08
N PRO A 496 27.34 -11.01 41.38
CA PRO A 496 26.71 -9.95 42.16
C PRO A 496 27.10 -8.62 41.54
N THR A 497 26.11 -7.79 41.23
CA THR A 497 26.35 -6.39 40.90
C THR A 497 27.25 -5.82 41.96
N PRO A 498 28.33 -5.10 41.65
CA PRO A 498 29.15 -4.47 42.65
C PRO A 498 28.22 -3.75 43.65
N ILE A 499 28.31 -4.13 44.88
CA ILE A 499 27.50 -3.51 45.94
C ILE A 499 27.89 -2.04 45.95
N SER A 500 26.93 -1.15 45.87
CA SER A 500 27.17 0.27 46.12
C SER A 500 27.99 0.39 47.41
N PRO A 501 29.14 1.07 47.42
CA PRO A 501 29.94 1.22 48.60
C PRO A 501 29.21 1.92 49.76
N ASN A 502 28.10 2.59 49.47
CA ASN A 502 27.24 3.21 50.48
C ASN A 502 26.00 2.35 50.67
N PRO A 503 25.82 1.73 51.85
CA PRO A 503 24.57 1.05 52.17
C PRO A 503 23.40 2.03 52.07
N VAL A 504 22.23 1.50 51.68
CA VAL A 504 20.97 2.25 51.68
C VAL A 504 20.72 2.71 53.11
N GLY A 505 20.85 4.00 53.36
CA GLY A 505 20.55 4.62 54.67
C GLY A 505 19.06 4.89 54.83
N ASP A 506 18.71 5.50 55.93
CA ASP A 506 17.35 6.00 56.17
C ASP A 506 16.98 7.03 55.10
N MET A 507 15.76 6.93 54.57
CA MET A 507 15.27 7.87 53.57
C MET A 507 14.99 9.23 54.22
N SER A 508 15.73 10.23 53.79
CA SER A 508 15.54 11.61 54.25
C SER A 508 14.41 12.32 53.49
N TYR A 509 14.00 13.48 54.02
CA TYR A 509 13.03 14.34 53.33
C TYR A 509 13.53 14.73 51.93
N GLY A 510 12.71 14.53 50.94
CA GLY A 510 13.03 14.83 49.55
C GLY A 510 11.99 15.71 48.85
N THR A 511 12.20 15.97 47.57
CA THR A 511 11.38 16.90 46.79
C THR A 511 9.92 16.49 46.65
N ARG A 512 9.63 15.18 46.64
CA ARG A 512 8.24 14.69 46.63
C ARG A 512 7.48 15.02 47.90
N ASN A 513 8.14 14.96 49.05
CA ASN A 513 7.48 15.31 50.31
C ASN A 513 7.04 16.79 50.30
N LEU A 514 7.82 17.67 49.67
CA LEU A 514 7.45 19.07 49.46
C LEU A 514 6.19 19.19 48.58
N LEU A 515 6.14 18.45 47.46
CA LEU A 515 4.98 18.45 46.57
C LEU A 515 3.71 17.95 47.28
N GLU A 516 3.80 16.85 48.00
CA GLU A 516 2.65 16.28 48.73
C GLU A 516 2.12 17.19 49.83
N GLN A 517 2.99 17.91 50.49
CA GLN A 517 2.61 18.82 51.59
C GLN A 517 2.08 20.18 51.11
N LYS A 518 2.60 20.70 50.00
CA LYS A 518 2.37 22.10 49.63
C LYS A 518 1.78 22.29 48.22
N GLY A 519 1.72 21.25 47.42
CA GLY A 519 1.20 21.26 46.05
C GLY A 519 2.16 21.85 45.00
N PRO A 520 1.80 21.72 43.69
CA PRO A 520 2.68 22.03 42.58
C PRO A 520 3.10 23.50 42.47
N GLY A 521 2.21 24.45 42.71
CA GLY A 521 2.52 25.89 42.68
C GLY A 521 3.55 26.27 43.73
N ALA A 522 3.45 25.71 44.96
CA ALA A 522 4.44 25.99 46.03
C ALA A 522 5.80 25.34 45.72
N VAL A 523 5.85 24.22 44.95
CA VAL A 523 7.13 23.68 44.48
C VAL A 523 7.76 24.63 43.45
N ALA A 524 6.98 25.18 42.53
CA ALA A 524 7.48 26.17 41.56
C ALA A 524 8.03 27.42 42.27
N ASP A 525 7.31 27.96 43.25
CA ASP A 525 7.75 29.09 44.08
C ASP A 525 9.01 28.76 44.90
N TRP A 526 9.14 27.54 45.39
CA TRP A 526 10.32 27.07 46.10
C TRP A 526 11.53 27.01 45.17
N VAL A 527 11.37 26.48 43.92
CA VAL A 527 12.45 26.42 42.92
C VAL A 527 12.95 27.83 42.58
N LEU A 528 12.06 28.79 42.35
CA LEU A 528 12.43 30.18 42.05
C LEU A 528 13.24 30.86 43.17
N LYS A 529 13.16 30.36 44.42
CA LYS A 529 13.88 30.88 45.57
C LYS A 529 15.23 30.20 45.80
N GLN A 530 15.54 29.13 45.07
CA GLN A 530 16.83 28.45 45.20
C GLN A 530 17.95 29.32 44.64
N ARG A 531 19.12 29.26 45.31
CA ARG A 531 20.33 29.92 44.84
C ARG A 531 21.25 28.99 44.07
N GLN A 532 21.08 27.69 44.29
CA GLN A 532 21.85 26.65 43.61
C GLN A 532 21.03 26.06 42.49
N LEU A 533 21.71 25.68 41.39
CA LEU A 533 21.11 24.95 40.29
C LEU A 533 20.58 23.61 40.80
N LEU A 534 19.34 23.28 40.44
CA LEU A 534 18.75 21.98 40.71
C LEU A 534 18.99 21.01 39.54
N LEU A 535 19.11 19.73 39.88
CA LEU A 535 19.40 18.68 38.88
C LEU A 535 18.26 17.66 38.79
N THR A 536 17.94 17.28 37.57
CA THR A 536 17.13 16.09 37.24
C THR A 536 18.04 15.02 36.69
N ASP A 537 17.90 13.80 37.18
CA ASP A 537 18.55 12.64 36.55
C ASP A 537 17.62 11.98 35.53
N THR A 538 18.14 11.76 34.33
CA THR A 538 17.41 11.15 33.20
C THR A 538 17.85 9.73 32.88
N THR A 539 18.76 9.16 33.66
CA THR A 539 19.37 7.83 33.40
C THR A 539 18.32 6.75 33.20
N MET A 540 17.27 6.75 34.04
CA MET A 540 16.21 5.71 34.00
C MET A 540 15.17 5.88 32.90
N ARG A 541 15.26 6.93 32.09
CA ARG A 541 14.40 7.13 30.90
C ARG A 541 15.22 7.53 29.67
N ASP A 542 15.62 8.80 29.56
CA ASP A 542 16.24 9.32 28.32
C ASP A 542 17.69 8.83 28.13
N GLY A 543 18.43 8.69 29.20
CA GLY A 543 19.80 8.17 29.17
C GLY A 543 19.87 6.80 28.50
N HIS A 544 19.13 5.82 28.99
CA HIS A 544 19.12 4.49 28.36
C HIS A 544 18.28 4.43 27.08
N GLN A 545 17.30 5.33 26.89
CA GLN A 545 16.60 5.45 25.61
C GLN A 545 17.59 5.84 24.50
N SER A 546 18.48 6.77 24.79
CA SER A 546 19.42 7.33 23.82
C SER A 546 20.63 6.42 23.56
N LEU A 547 21.13 5.70 24.56
CA LEU A 547 22.34 4.88 24.45
C LEU A 547 22.07 3.38 24.23
N LEU A 548 20.99 2.85 24.81
CA LEU A 548 20.65 1.42 24.78
C LEU A 548 19.34 1.13 24.02
N ALA A 549 18.89 2.03 23.16
CA ALA A 549 17.61 1.90 22.46
C ALA A 549 16.46 1.50 23.43
N THR A 550 16.45 2.08 24.63
CA THR A 550 15.44 1.85 25.69
C THR A 550 15.45 0.41 26.25
N ARG A 551 16.58 -0.28 26.22
CA ARG A 551 16.67 -1.73 26.60
C ARG A 551 17.04 -1.97 28.06
N MET A 552 17.06 -0.96 28.96
CA MET A 552 17.24 -1.19 30.39
C MET A 552 16.01 -1.90 30.96
N ARG A 553 16.25 -3.00 31.69
CA ARG A 553 15.18 -3.80 32.29
C ARG A 553 14.65 -3.16 33.57
N SER A 554 13.42 -3.46 33.97
CA SER A 554 12.84 -2.98 35.20
C SER A 554 13.64 -3.42 36.42
N VAL A 555 14.13 -4.65 36.43
CA VAL A 555 14.94 -5.18 37.54
C VAL A 555 16.22 -4.38 37.79
N ASP A 556 16.84 -3.84 36.75
CA ASP A 556 18.07 -3.04 36.85
C ASP A 556 17.76 -1.68 37.48
N MET A 557 16.64 -1.04 37.11
CA MET A 557 16.18 0.23 37.72
C MET A 557 15.77 0.06 39.16
N ILE A 558 14.99 -0.97 39.48
CA ILE A 558 14.48 -1.24 40.82
C ILE A 558 15.62 -1.51 41.78
N ARG A 559 16.71 -2.18 41.36
CA ARG A 559 17.89 -2.45 42.19
C ARG A 559 18.64 -1.19 42.62
N VAL A 560 18.70 -0.17 41.77
CA VAL A 560 19.44 1.07 42.08
C VAL A 560 18.54 2.16 42.65
N ALA A 561 17.25 2.09 42.50
CA ALA A 561 16.30 3.13 42.94
C ALA A 561 16.39 3.44 44.45
N PRO A 562 16.57 2.48 45.39
CA PRO A 562 16.75 2.77 46.79
C PRO A 562 18.00 3.64 47.10
N ALA A 563 19.08 3.44 46.31
CA ALA A 563 20.28 4.25 46.44
C ALA A 563 20.05 5.72 46.05
N TYR A 564 19.24 5.96 45.04
CA TYR A 564 18.78 7.31 44.67
C TYR A 564 18.00 7.95 45.82
N ALA A 565 17.03 7.23 46.37
CA ALA A 565 16.18 7.75 47.44
C ALA A 565 16.94 8.11 48.71
N SER A 566 17.98 7.33 49.07
CA SER A 566 18.77 7.57 50.30
C SER A 566 19.94 8.52 50.09
N ASN A 567 20.67 8.44 48.97
CA ASN A 567 21.90 9.19 48.77
C ASN A 567 21.71 10.51 48.00
N LEU A 568 20.62 10.67 47.26
CA LEU A 568 20.37 11.83 46.38
C LEU A 568 19.00 12.51 46.65
N PRO A 569 18.61 12.75 47.93
CA PRO A 569 17.29 13.32 48.24
C PRO A 569 17.13 14.77 47.76
N SER A 570 18.22 15.45 47.40
CA SER A 570 18.25 16.81 46.90
C SER A 570 18.01 16.92 45.38
N LEU A 571 17.96 15.80 44.64
CA LEU A 571 17.55 15.84 43.22
C LEU A 571 16.17 16.47 43.10
N PHE A 572 16.02 17.33 42.08
CA PHE A 572 14.73 17.91 41.77
C PHE A 572 13.74 16.80 41.36
N SER A 573 14.14 15.95 40.41
CA SER A 573 13.36 14.80 40.00
C SER A 573 14.22 13.69 39.36
N VAL A 574 13.63 12.51 39.23
CA VAL A 574 14.20 11.39 38.45
C VAL A 574 13.26 11.09 37.28
N GLU A 575 13.73 11.32 36.08
CA GLU A 575 12.97 10.96 34.88
C GLU A 575 13.10 9.45 34.64
N CYS A 576 12.00 8.71 34.83
CA CYS A 576 12.02 7.25 34.84
C CYS A 576 10.96 6.60 33.91
N TRP A 577 10.10 7.38 33.25
CA TRP A 577 8.99 6.84 32.51
C TRP A 577 8.57 7.73 31.33
N GLY A 578 7.66 7.23 30.45
CA GLY A 578 7.21 7.94 29.26
C GLY A 578 8.12 7.75 28.04
N GLY A 579 7.92 8.57 27.02
CA GLY A 579 8.67 8.45 25.76
C GLY A 579 8.54 7.06 25.12
N ALA A 580 9.67 6.48 24.70
CA ALA A 580 9.72 5.14 24.14
C ALA A 580 9.73 4.02 25.19
N THR A 581 9.91 4.36 26.48
CA THR A 581 9.97 3.34 27.56
C THR A 581 8.72 2.50 27.64
N PHE A 582 7.54 3.11 27.44
CA PHE A 582 6.26 2.43 27.48
C PHE A 582 6.16 1.36 26.37
N ASP A 583 6.39 1.76 25.13
CA ASP A 583 6.30 0.88 23.95
C ASP A 583 7.37 -0.23 23.99
N VAL A 584 8.61 0.11 24.33
CA VAL A 584 9.71 -0.84 24.38
C VAL A 584 9.56 -1.87 25.50
N ALA A 585 9.02 -1.48 26.65
CA ALA A 585 8.71 -2.44 27.72
C ALA A 585 7.77 -3.55 27.23
N TYR A 586 6.69 -3.19 26.54
CA TYR A 586 5.77 -4.16 25.97
C TYR A 586 6.38 -4.96 24.83
N ARG A 587 6.94 -4.30 23.82
CA ARG A 587 7.29 -4.93 22.54
C ARG A 587 8.58 -5.73 22.58
N PHE A 588 9.54 -5.33 23.39
CA PHE A 588 10.87 -5.90 23.35
C PHE A 588 11.33 -6.52 24.66
N LEU A 589 10.93 -5.95 25.78
CA LEU A 589 11.33 -6.47 27.10
C LEU A 589 10.29 -7.44 27.69
N GLN A 590 9.08 -7.49 27.12
CA GLN A 590 7.95 -8.27 27.62
C GLN A 590 7.63 -7.97 29.09
N GLU A 591 7.77 -6.69 29.47
CA GLU A 591 7.50 -6.17 30.80
C GLU A 591 6.28 -5.25 30.78
N CYS A 592 5.53 -5.21 31.89
CA CYS A 592 4.42 -4.27 32.05
C CYS A 592 4.96 -2.89 32.43
N PRO A 593 4.82 -1.84 31.60
CA PRO A 593 5.31 -0.50 31.91
C PRO A 593 4.60 0.12 33.13
N TRP A 594 3.35 -0.21 33.37
CA TRP A 594 2.60 0.22 34.55
C TRP A 594 3.14 -0.41 35.82
N GLN A 595 3.50 -1.70 35.79
CA GLN A 595 4.12 -2.36 36.92
C GLN A 595 5.50 -1.76 37.20
N ARG A 596 6.32 -1.52 36.16
CA ARG A 596 7.60 -0.80 36.26
C ARG A 596 7.44 0.52 37.00
N LEU A 597 6.44 1.33 36.64
CA LEU A 597 6.20 2.62 37.29
C LEU A 597 5.87 2.45 38.78
N ARG A 598 5.00 1.51 39.12
CA ARG A 598 4.63 1.24 40.52
C ARG A 598 5.82 0.78 41.33
N ASP A 599 6.63 -0.11 40.78
CA ASP A 599 7.81 -0.67 41.49
C ASP A 599 8.88 0.38 41.69
N ILE A 600 9.20 1.22 40.68
CA ILE A 600 10.13 2.35 40.84
C ILE A 600 9.62 3.33 41.87
N ARG A 601 8.34 3.69 41.83
CA ARG A 601 7.72 4.59 42.79
C ARG A 601 7.82 4.06 44.23
N ALA A 602 7.62 2.77 44.42
CA ALA A 602 7.73 2.13 45.72
C ALA A 602 9.15 2.21 46.31
N GLN A 603 10.18 2.17 45.46
CA GLN A 603 11.58 2.25 45.85
C GLN A 603 12.10 3.70 46.06
N MET A 604 11.40 4.70 45.49
CA MET A 604 11.77 6.12 45.61
C MET A 604 10.58 6.96 46.15
N PRO A 605 10.13 6.73 47.39
CA PRO A 605 8.94 7.39 47.90
C PRO A 605 9.12 8.90 48.19
N ASN A 606 10.35 9.37 48.39
CA ASN A 606 10.72 10.74 48.76
C ASN A 606 11.14 11.63 47.54
N LEU A 607 11.45 11.05 46.40
CA LEU A 607 11.85 11.78 45.20
C LEU A 607 10.69 11.97 44.23
N MET A 608 10.63 13.13 43.57
CA MET A 608 9.70 13.31 42.44
C MET A 608 10.12 12.46 41.25
N THR A 609 9.17 11.71 40.70
CA THR A 609 9.33 11.00 39.43
C THR A 609 8.80 11.84 38.29
N GLN A 610 9.50 11.79 37.17
CA GLN A 610 9.18 12.56 35.96
C GLN A 610 8.94 11.65 34.77
N MET A 611 8.06 12.10 33.89
CA MET A 611 7.85 11.45 32.58
C MET A 611 7.82 12.44 31.42
N LEU A 612 8.13 11.94 30.24
CA LEU A 612 7.92 12.63 28.98
C LEU A 612 6.56 12.26 28.38
N LEU A 613 5.71 13.26 28.12
CA LEU A 613 4.37 13.10 27.54
C LEU A 613 4.27 13.86 26.22
N ARG A 614 3.98 13.14 25.13
CA ARG A 614 3.92 13.71 23.76
C ARG A 614 2.56 14.33 23.48
N ALA A 615 2.14 15.32 24.24
CA ALA A 615 0.85 16.02 24.07
C ALA A 615 -0.32 15.02 23.80
N SER A 616 -1.15 15.25 22.80
CA SER A 616 -2.26 14.35 22.44
C SER A 616 -1.81 12.98 21.93
N ASN A 617 -0.53 12.78 21.62
CA ASN A 617 0.01 11.46 21.25
C ASN A 617 0.32 10.59 22.47
N GLY A 618 0.25 11.12 23.69
CA GLY A 618 0.56 10.40 24.91
C GLY A 618 1.97 9.81 24.89
N VAL A 619 2.08 8.48 24.87
CA VAL A 619 3.34 7.74 24.68
C VAL A 619 3.44 7.09 23.31
N GLY A 620 2.46 7.35 22.41
CA GLY A 620 2.39 6.82 21.05
C GLY A 620 2.97 7.75 19.99
N TYR A 621 2.59 7.51 18.73
CA TYR A 621 3.08 8.21 17.54
C TYR A 621 1.96 8.86 16.70
N THR A 622 0.71 8.70 17.12
CA THR A 622 -0.48 9.32 16.54
C THR A 622 -1.34 9.91 17.65
N ASN A 623 -2.16 10.92 17.32
CA ASN A 623 -3.04 11.51 18.32
C ASN A 623 -4.08 10.50 18.82
N TYR A 624 -4.23 10.44 20.12
CA TYR A 624 -5.32 9.72 20.78
C TYR A 624 -6.53 10.64 20.97
N PRO A 625 -7.75 10.07 21.10
CA PRO A 625 -8.91 10.83 21.57
C PRO A 625 -8.67 11.45 22.94
N ASP A 626 -9.29 12.60 23.20
CA ASP A 626 -9.09 13.39 24.42
C ASP A 626 -9.32 12.59 25.70
N ASN A 627 -10.39 11.79 25.74
CA ASN A 627 -10.69 10.94 26.88
C ASN A 627 -9.64 9.86 27.15
N VAL A 628 -8.93 9.40 26.12
CA VAL A 628 -7.81 8.45 26.28
C VAL A 628 -6.60 9.13 26.91
N VAL A 629 -6.28 10.36 26.46
CA VAL A 629 -5.20 11.17 27.05
C VAL A 629 -5.50 11.46 28.51
N GLN A 630 -6.73 11.89 28.84
CA GLN A 630 -7.17 12.15 30.20
C GLN A 630 -7.07 10.91 31.09
N ALA A 631 -7.59 9.78 30.64
CA ALA A 631 -7.51 8.52 31.39
C ALA A 631 -6.07 8.04 31.57
N PHE A 632 -5.21 8.21 30.57
CA PHE A 632 -3.79 7.88 30.63
C PHE A 632 -3.08 8.74 31.70
N VAL A 633 -3.29 10.06 31.70
CA VAL A 633 -2.70 10.97 32.66
C VAL A 633 -3.19 10.66 34.08
N ALA A 634 -4.49 10.43 34.24
CA ALA A 634 -5.08 10.06 35.53
C ALA A 634 -4.45 8.79 36.12
N GLU A 635 -4.20 7.76 35.30
CA GLU A 635 -3.55 6.53 35.77
C GLU A 635 -2.06 6.75 36.03
N ALA A 636 -1.36 7.46 35.15
CA ALA A 636 0.07 7.77 35.31
C ALA A 636 0.35 8.63 36.53
N SER A 637 -0.55 9.55 36.92
CA SER A 637 -0.42 10.45 38.07
C SER A 637 -0.33 9.72 39.41
N LYS A 638 -0.71 8.45 39.47
CA LYS A 638 -0.53 7.61 40.68
C LYS A 638 0.95 7.30 40.95
N GLY A 639 1.79 7.35 39.93
CA GLY A 639 3.22 7.08 40.07
C GLY A 639 4.14 8.21 39.58
N ILE A 640 3.62 9.19 38.84
CA ILE A 640 4.36 10.33 38.27
C ILE A 640 3.98 11.62 38.99
N ASP A 641 4.98 12.47 39.27
CA ASP A 641 4.82 13.75 39.91
C ASP A 641 5.05 14.94 38.96
N VAL A 642 5.93 14.79 37.98
CA VAL A 642 6.24 15.82 36.96
C VAL A 642 5.95 15.30 35.57
N PHE A 643 5.05 15.95 34.86
CA PHE A 643 4.71 15.64 33.46
C PHE A 643 5.32 16.69 32.55
N ARG A 644 6.36 16.30 31.79
CA ARG A 644 6.95 17.10 30.72
C ARG A 644 6.11 16.96 29.48
N VAL A 645 5.20 17.89 29.25
CA VAL A 645 4.28 17.91 28.11
C VAL A 645 4.94 18.68 26.97
N PHE A 646 5.09 18.05 25.80
CA PHE A 646 5.66 18.71 24.63
C PHE A 646 4.94 18.29 23.33
N ASP A 647 5.00 19.17 22.34
CA ASP A 647 4.68 18.87 20.94
C ASP A 647 5.90 19.14 20.06
N SER A 648 6.25 18.21 19.18
CA SER A 648 7.46 18.29 18.35
C SER A 648 7.44 19.45 17.35
N LEU A 649 6.25 19.98 17.05
CA LEU A 649 6.03 21.14 16.16
C LEU A 649 5.80 22.42 16.95
N ASN A 650 5.89 22.38 18.29
CA ASN A 650 5.58 23.49 19.19
C ASN A 650 4.13 24.01 19.04
N TRP A 651 3.18 23.10 18.81
CA TRP A 651 1.77 23.45 18.66
C TRP A 651 1.05 23.40 20.00
N VAL A 652 0.88 24.57 20.63
CA VAL A 652 0.33 24.70 21.98
C VAL A 652 -1.10 24.14 22.09
N GLU A 653 -1.93 24.31 21.08
CA GLU A 653 -3.31 23.79 21.06
C GLU A 653 -3.33 22.26 21.17
N ASN A 654 -2.39 21.56 20.54
CA ASN A 654 -2.25 20.11 20.65
C ASN A 654 -1.77 19.67 22.05
N MET A 655 -1.10 20.56 22.80
CA MET A 655 -0.64 20.29 24.16
C MET A 655 -1.74 20.47 25.22
N ARG A 656 -2.78 21.26 24.94
CA ARG A 656 -3.78 21.70 25.93
C ARG A 656 -4.45 20.55 26.65
N ILE A 657 -4.98 19.55 25.93
CA ILE A 657 -5.71 18.46 26.57
C ILE A 657 -4.85 17.67 27.56
N ALA A 658 -3.56 17.48 27.23
CA ALA A 658 -2.62 16.82 28.12
C ALA A 658 -2.27 17.72 29.31
N MET A 659 -2.05 19.02 29.09
CA MET A 659 -1.77 19.97 30.17
C MET A 659 -2.95 20.09 31.14
N ASP A 660 -4.18 20.24 30.64
CA ASP A 660 -5.38 20.32 31.46
C ASP A 660 -5.55 19.05 32.32
N ALA A 661 -5.39 17.86 31.71
CA ALA A 661 -5.45 16.60 32.46
C ALA A 661 -4.39 16.50 33.57
N VAL A 662 -3.17 17.02 33.34
CA VAL A 662 -2.12 17.06 34.35
C VAL A 662 -2.48 18.03 35.49
N LEU A 663 -3.00 19.21 35.15
CA LEU A 663 -3.44 20.21 36.13
C LEU A 663 -4.58 19.67 36.99
N GLU A 664 -5.56 19.02 36.41
CA GLU A 664 -6.68 18.36 37.12
C GLU A 664 -6.20 17.24 38.05
N SER A 665 -5.11 16.53 37.67
CA SER A 665 -4.53 15.48 38.52
C SER A 665 -3.77 16.01 39.77
N GLY A 666 -3.60 17.33 39.88
CA GLY A 666 -2.85 17.97 40.97
C GLY A 666 -1.34 17.73 40.92
N LYS A 667 -0.82 17.38 39.76
CA LYS A 667 0.61 17.14 39.52
C LYS A 667 1.30 18.33 38.85
N ILE A 668 2.63 18.30 38.79
CA ILE A 668 3.40 19.36 38.15
C ILE A 668 3.29 19.25 36.63
N CYS A 669 2.74 20.28 35.98
CA CYS A 669 2.69 20.44 34.57
C CYS A 669 3.89 21.26 34.10
N GLU A 670 4.82 20.64 33.37
CA GLU A 670 5.92 21.29 32.67
C GLU A 670 5.57 21.46 31.20
N GLY A 671 5.16 22.67 30.83
CA GLY A 671 4.91 23.02 29.42
C GLY A 671 6.22 23.27 28.70
N THR A 672 6.48 22.52 27.60
CA THR A 672 7.83 22.43 27.04
C THR A 672 7.92 22.97 25.63
N ILE A 673 8.93 23.79 25.38
CA ILE A 673 9.32 24.32 24.07
C ILE A 673 10.42 23.44 23.47
N CYS A 674 10.22 22.95 22.26
CA CYS A 674 11.28 22.31 21.49
C CYS A 674 12.13 23.38 20.79
N TYR A 675 13.41 23.44 21.16
CA TYR A 675 14.35 24.35 20.51
C TYR A 675 14.81 23.80 19.16
N THR A 676 14.82 24.67 18.13
CA THR A 676 15.33 24.37 16.81
C THR A 676 15.93 25.64 16.17
N GLY A 677 16.81 25.47 15.20
CA GLY A 677 17.46 26.58 14.51
C GLY A 677 18.62 27.18 15.28
N ASP A 678 18.89 28.45 15.04
CA ASP A 678 19.97 29.23 15.68
C ASP A 678 19.50 30.67 15.90
N ILE A 679 19.18 31.03 17.15
CA ILE A 679 18.70 32.38 17.49
C ILE A 679 19.76 33.46 17.34
N LEU A 680 21.04 33.10 17.20
CA LEU A 680 22.14 34.04 16.97
C LEU A 680 22.28 34.41 15.50
N ASN A 681 21.63 33.67 14.59
CA ASN A 681 21.66 33.95 13.17
C ASN A 681 20.52 34.91 12.78
N PRO A 682 20.81 36.16 12.41
CA PRO A 682 19.78 37.15 12.06
C PRO A 682 18.97 36.78 10.82
N ASP A 683 19.49 35.93 9.95
CA ASP A 683 18.80 35.48 8.72
C ASP A 683 17.71 34.44 8.99
N ARG A 684 17.63 33.94 10.22
CA ARG A 684 16.63 32.96 10.66
C ARG A 684 15.41 33.65 11.26
N SER A 685 14.48 34.08 10.41
CA SER A 685 13.30 34.85 10.82
C SER A 685 12.25 34.06 11.61
N LYS A 686 12.08 32.74 11.35
CA LYS A 686 10.99 31.94 11.89
C LYS A 686 11.20 31.57 13.37
N TYR A 687 12.35 31.00 13.73
CA TYR A 687 12.66 30.50 15.07
C TYR A 687 13.64 31.43 15.76
N ASN A 688 13.25 32.67 15.96
CA ASN A 688 14.03 33.72 16.60
C ASN A 688 13.69 33.83 18.11
N LEU A 689 14.39 34.69 18.82
CA LEU A 689 14.18 34.89 20.26
C LEU A 689 12.73 35.25 20.60
N LYS A 690 12.10 36.12 19.81
CA LYS A 690 10.70 36.54 20.02
C LYS A 690 9.73 35.39 19.91
N TYR A 691 9.97 34.45 18.98
CA TYR A 691 9.16 33.23 18.84
C TYR A 691 9.13 32.42 20.15
N TYR A 692 10.29 32.17 20.74
CA TYR A 692 10.39 31.39 21.97
C TYR A 692 9.78 32.10 23.19
N VAL A 693 10.00 33.40 23.29
CA VAL A 693 9.39 34.22 24.37
C VAL A 693 7.86 34.21 24.26
N ASN A 694 7.30 34.39 23.06
CA ASN A 694 5.86 34.35 22.87
C ASN A 694 5.27 32.98 23.24
N MET A 695 5.88 31.89 22.80
CA MET A 695 5.44 30.56 23.14
C MET A 695 5.51 30.28 24.65
N ALA A 696 6.57 30.76 25.33
CA ALA A 696 6.69 30.65 26.78
C ALA A 696 5.53 31.36 27.51
N LYS A 697 5.14 32.54 27.04
CA LYS A 697 3.96 33.27 27.53
C LYS A 697 2.65 32.53 27.31
N ASP A 698 2.51 31.87 26.15
CA ASP A 698 1.33 31.08 25.88
C ASP A 698 1.23 29.82 26.74
N LEU A 699 2.35 29.15 27.02
CA LEU A 699 2.42 28.03 27.97
C LEU A 699 2.14 28.49 29.43
N GLN A 700 2.65 29.63 29.84
CA GLN A 700 2.32 30.24 31.14
C GLN A 700 0.81 30.52 31.24
N LYS A 701 0.19 31.11 30.24
CA LYS A 701 -1.26 31.34 30.18
C LYS A 701 -2.07 30.03 30.17
N ALA A 702 -1.51 28.96 29.62
CA ALA A 702 -2.13 27.64 29.64
C ALA A 702 -2.02 26.95 31.02
N GLY A 703 -1.40 27.56 32.01
CA GLY A 703 -1.36 27.07 33.39
C GLY A 703 -0.12 26.21 33.74
N ALA A 704 0.90 26.18 32.87
CA ALA A 704 2.12 25.45 33.18
C ALA A 704 2.74 25.90 34.53
N HIS A 705 3.21 24.98 35.34
CA HIS A 705 3.94 25.28 36.59
C HIS A 705 5.44 25.52 36.30
N PHE A 706 5.99 24.87 35.29
CA PHE A 706 7.37 24.96 34.84
C PHE A 706 7.42 25.20 33.34
N LEU A 707 8.44 25.91 32.88
CA LEU A 707 8.78 26.08 31.48
C LEU A 707 9.91 25.11 31.11
N GLY A 708 9.62 24.08 30.38
CA GLY A 708 10.63 23.20 29.81
C GLY A 708 11.28 23.83 28.57
N LEU A 709 12.58 23.85 28.49
CA LEU A 709 13.35 24.20 27.30
C LEU A 709 14.07 22.94 26.82
N LYS A 710 13.57 22.34 25.72
CA LYS A 710 14.03 21.05 25.21
C LYS A 710 14.84 21.20 23.94
N ASP A 711 16.15 21.00 24.05
CA ASP A 711 17.07 20.90 22.92
C ASP A 711 17.37 19.43 22.60
N MET A 712 16.62 18.87 21.66
CA MET A 712 16.63 17.43 21.37
C MET A 712 17.89 16.94 20.64
N ALA A 713 18.75 17.82 20.14
CA ALA A 713 19.89 17.46 19.32
C ALA A 713 21.20 18.20 19.66
N GLY A 714 21.23 18.90 20.80
CA GLY A 714 22.40 19.68 21.20
C GLY A 714 22.71 20.85 20.26
N LEU A 715 21.66 21.53 19.76
CA LEU A 715 21.76 22.63 18.82
C LEU A 715 21.99 23.97 19.51
N LEU A 716 21.56 24.09 20.76
CA LEU A 716 21.63 25.34 21.52
C LEU A 716 23.09 25.62 21.90
N LYS A 717 23.67 26.63 21.28
CA LYS A 717 25.03 27.08 21.58
C LYS A 717 25.12 27.77 22.94
N PRO A 718 26.27 27.76 23.66
CA PRO A 718 26.39 28.40 24.95
C PRO A 718 25.99 29.88 24.97
N ALA A 719 26.38 30.66 23.97
CA ALA A 719 25.97 32.06 23.84
C ALA A 719 24.47 32.24 23.61
N ALA A 720 23.86 31.33 22.80
CA ALA A 720 22.42 31.31 22.57
C ALA A 720 21.65 30.94 23.84
N ALA A 721 22.14 29.97 24.62
CA ALA A 721 21.54 29.56 25.89
C ALA A 721 21.50 30.73 26.88
N ARG A 722 22.64 31.47 27.01
CA ARG A 722 22.70 32.64 27.88
C ARG A 722 21.69 33.71 27.48
N GLN A 723 21.57 34.00 26.19
CA GLN A 723 20.62 34.99 25.66
C GLN A 723 19.17 34.54 25.87
N LEU A 724 18.86 33.29 25.54
CA LEU A 724 17.49 32.75 25.61
C LEU A 724 17.02 32.66 27.05
N VAL A 725 17.82 32.05 27.94
CA VAL A 725 17.47 31.90 29.37
C VAL A 725 17.26 33.27 30.04
N LYS A 726 18.16 34.23 29.78
CA LYS A 726 18.00 35.59 30.30
C LYS A 726 16.69 36.23 29.85
N ALA A 727 16.37 36.17 28.54
CA ALA A 727 15.12 36.73 28.03
C ALA A 727 13.88 36.04 28.61
N LEU A 728 13.91 34.72 28.78
CA LEU A 728 12.81 33.96 29.38
C LEU A 728 12.62 34.31 30.85
N LYS A 729 13.70 34.45 31.62
CA LYS A 729 13.63 34.86 33.04
C LYS A 729 13.08 36.29 33.21
N GLU A 730 13.31 37.19 32.28
CA GLU A 730 12.80 38.56 32.27
C GLU A 730 11.32 38.64 31.88
N GLU A 731 10.83 37.73 31.00
CA GLU A 731 9.54 37.84 30.37
C GLU A 731 8.47 36.88 30.91
N VAL A 732 8.84 35.80 31.62
CA VAL A 732 7.92 34.84 32.23
C VAL A 732 8.24 34.58 33.69
N GLY A 733 7.20 34.36 34.49
CA GLY A 733 7.32 34.11 35.95
C GLY A 733 7.47 32.65 36.33
N LEU A 734 7.81 31.77 35.41
CA LEU A 734 7.93 30.32 35.62
C LEU A 734 9.40 29.91 35.86
N PRO A 735 9.68 28.94 36.74
CA PRO A 735 10.99 28.30 36.76
C PRO A 735 11.29 27.61 35.42
N ILE A 736 12.55 27.71 34.97
CA ILE A 736 13.01 27.17 33.71
C ILE A 736 13.72 25.86 33.96
N HIS A 737 13.27 24.80 33.28
CA HIS A 737 13.88 23.48 33.29
C HIS A 737 14.52 23.18 31.92
N PHE A 738 15.84 23.11 31.86
CA PHE A 738 16.58 22.94 30.59
C PHE A 738 17.02 21.51 30.37
N HIS A 739 16.64 20.97 29.22
CA HIS A 739 16.99 19.65 28.73
C HIS A 739 17.80 19.76 27.46
N THR A 740 18.93 19.08 27.37
CA THR A 740 19.74 19.02 26.14
C THR A 740 20.41 17.65 25.98
N HIS A 741 20.79 17.30 24.76
CA HIS A 741 21.56 16.11 24.42
C HIS A 741 23.00 16.50 24.07
N ASP A 742 23.97 15.64 24.41
CA ASP A 742 25.39 15.91 24.17
C ASP A 742 25.87 15.48 22.76
N THR A 743 24.94 15.36 21.80
CA THR A 743 25.22 14.93 20.43
C THR A 743 26.27 15.81 19.73
N SER A 744 26.30 17.09 20.04
CA SER A 744 27.28 18.04 19.51
C SER A 744 28.59 18.12 20.31
N GLY A 745 28.65 17.47 21.48
CA GLY A 745 29.79 17.54 22.42
C GLY A 745 29.97 18.89 23.12
N ILE A 746 28.97 19.79 23.00
CA ILE A 746 29.05 21.14 23.67
C ILE A 746 27.97 21.32 24.73
N ALA A 747 27.14 20.34 24.98
CA ALA A 747 25.99 20.49 25.88
C ALA A 747 26.39 20.77 27.34
N GLY A 748 27.47 20.24 27.82
CA GLY A 748 28.01 20.59 29.12
C GLY A 748 28.32 22.09 29.23
N ALA A 749 29.02 22.64 28.24
CA ALA A 749 29.31 24.10 28.21
C ALA A 749 28.02 24.92 28.07
N THR A 750 27.01 24.39 27.35
CA THR A 750 25.71 25.05 27.23
C THR A 750 24.94 25.07 28.55
N ILE A 751 24.99 24.00 29.35
CA ILE A 751 24.40 23.95 30.69
C ILE A 751 25.07 25.00 31.61
N LEU A 752 26.40 25.06 31.61
CA LEU A 752 27.12 26.06 32.43
C LEU A 752 26.75 27.49 32.03
N ALA A 753 26.65 27.78 30.72
CA ALA A 753 26.21 29.08 30.23
C ALA A 753 24.75 29.42 30.58
N ALA A 754 23.88 28.41 30.62
CA ALA A 754 22.50 28.55 31.07
C ALA A 754 22.41 28.77 32.58
N ALA A 755 23.25 28.09 33.38
CA ALA A 755 23.36 28.27 34.81
C ALA A 755 23.80 29.72 35.15
N ASP A 756 24.83 30.22 34.48
CA ASP A 756 25.25 31.65 34.62
C ASP A 756 24.13 32.65 34.28
N ALA A 757 23.21 32.26 33.37
CA ALA A 757 22.05 33.09 32.98
C ALA A 757 20.84 32.93 33.91
N GLY A 758 20.91 32.04 34.92
CA GLY A 758 19.88 31.85 35.95
C GLY A 758 18.83 30.80 35.60
N VAL A 759 19.17 29.74 34.84
CA VAL A 759 18.29 28.59 34.71
C VAL A 759 18.11 27.90 36.07
N ASP A 760 16.92 27.38 36.32
CA ASP A 760 16.57 26.86 37.65
C ASP A 760 16.86 25.38 37.83
N VAL A 761 16.56 24.58 36.80
CA VAL A 761 16.74 23.12 36.79
C VAL A 761 17.37 22.68 35.46
N VAL A 762 18.26 21.69 35.50
CA VAL A 762 18.85 21.10 34.29
C VAL A 762 18.81 19.57 34.33
N ASP A 763 18.66 18.99 33.17
CA ASP A 763 18.71 17.54 32.97
C ASP A 763 20.17 17.07 32.80
N THR A 764 20.51 16.01 33.47
CA THR A 764 21.82 15.33 33.40
C THR A 764 21.60 13.82 33.40
N ALA A 765 22.64 13.05 33.15
CA ALA A 765 22.61 11.60 33.31
C ALA A 765 23.80 11.14 34.16
N MET A 766 23.65 10.03 34.88
CA MET A 766 24.76 9.36 35.57
C MET A 766 25.89 9.07 34.60
N ASP A 767 27.11 9.12 35.05
CA ASP A 767 28.34 9.09 34.24
C ASP A 767 28.36 7.95 33.22
N ALA A 768 27.97 6.74 33.65
CA ALA A 768 27.89 5.56 32.76
C ALA A 768 26.84 5.65 31.65
N PHE A 769 25.86 6.57 31.75
CA PHE A 769 24.76 6.77 30.80
C PHE A 769 24.74 8.19 30.22
N SER A 770 25.84 8.92 30.35
CA SER A 770 25.97 10.28 29.84
C SER A 770 26.75 10.39 28.55
N GLY A 771 26.67 11.55 27.89
CA GLY A 771 27.42 11.87 26.69
C GLY A 771 26.85 11.23 25.41
N GLY A 772 27.48 11.49 24.28
CA GLY A 772 27.01 11.02 22.97
C GLY A 772 25.58 11.50 22.67
N THR A 773 24.65 10.57 22.43
CA THR A 773 23.25 10.91 22.19
C THR A 773 22.44 11.10 23.47
N SER A 774 23.03 10.89 24.65
CA SER A 774 22.42 11.10 25.96
C SER A 774 22.65 12.52 26.49
N GLN A 775 22.29 12.76 27.74
CA GLN A 775 22.46 14.04 28.43
C GLN A 775 23.92 14.21 28.91
N PRO A 776 24.34 15.45 29.25
CA PRO A 776 25.64 15.71 29.88
C PRO A 776 25.83 14.94 31.20
N CYS A 777 27.08 14.62 31.48
CA CYS A 777 27.48 13.90 32.65
C CYS A 777 27.18 14.69 33.96
N MET A 778 26.39 14.07 34.86
CA MET A 778 26.00 14.69 36.11
C MET A 778 27.22 15.05 36.98
N GLY A 779 28.15 14.09 37.13
CA GLY A 779 29.36 14.33 37.92
C GLY A 779 30.17 15.49 37.39
N SER A 780 30.34 15.61 36.07
CA SER A 780 31.08 16.70 35.44
C SER A 780 30.40 18.07 35.67
N ILE A 781 29.07 18.13 35.62
CA ILE A 781 28.31 19.38 35.86
C ILE A 781 28.41 19.78 37.33
N VAL A 782 28.25 18.82 38.25
CA VAL A 782 28.35 19.09 39.70
C VAL A 782 29.74 19.64 40.09
N GLU A 783 30.82 19.03 39.56
CA GLU A 783 32.19 19.47 39.85
C GLU A 783 32.56 20.80 39.16
N ALA A 784 31.83 21.21 38.11
CA ALA A 784 32.09 22.46 37.40
C ALA A 784 31.35 23.68 38.00
N LEU A 785 30.31 23.46 38.82
CA LEU A 785 29.49 24.49 39.47
C LEU A 785 29.86 24.68 40.93
#